data_9bea56fd05c0fee6f1c5432d94d38bed
#
_entry.id   9bea56fd05c0fee6f1c5432d94d38bed
#
_cell.length_a   1.000
_cell.length_b   1.000
_cell.length_c   1.000
_cell.angle_alpha   90.00
_cell.angle_beta   90.00
_cell.angle_gamma   90.00
#
_symmetry.space_group_name_H-M   'P 1'
#
loop_
_entity.id
_entity.type
_entity.pdbx_description
1 polymer ?
#
loop_
_entity_poly.entity_id
_entity_poly.type
_entity_poly.pdbx_seq_one_letter_code
_entity_poly.pdbx_strand_id
1 'polypeptide(L)'
;MGESRRASRTKDIVALLGLLVLNVAVVYPLFQGQYTQYTASVEPVYMAVARFITQHPLYPTWNPLWYGGYPFRIFYTPLLPYTLALIHALSSLSIPAAYRLVTASLYLLAPLTWYTLVLYLTKRRLTAISAALAYSLLPSFVYLIPEVRNVAQGFGYAPWRLLVLMLYGEGPHTCALALTPLAALFFLRALREPKFANYLRAAFFTGLVALINFIALFGLGMILVAILISEMVIGQPSEKLKRGLIFGLLTYGLCAFWFNLSFIKASFSFGTGSQVLDNLVTVWPLLLLLLLLSGGLFALFSGKTKLQPLFLSLLWLASLGLIVFSWYGFHLAIAPQPKRYMPELEMAFTLLLALAATWIYDSLGSKRSGKVYAALFALSLIAFLGVLSLPFLRVAHTITRPRSGIADTFEYQIARWFAEHIEREERVYVTGNATFWLNLFSDVAQVRGGLDQSATNPWWEHAAYQINTGEDGSLAVLWAKAFNVRYFLVNYPESSDPFDDYAHPQKFEGLLEPVYAKTGNVIFEVPLTPADLVGIVDLAQLRALPSIENALDKDSLQAYIDLVEEGREAFYTVDSINRVNIYAGLGGDEAILIRMTYDPGWTASTDGRRLPLRPDPLGFMVIEPGSAGEYDIILEHGRVWDEWLGYSITGLTILGIIGYAVRASFRHLEGSRRRERGGQVE
;
A
#
# COMPACT_ATOMS: atom_id res chain seq x y z
N MET A 1 -39.90 -1.49 27.24
CA MET A 1 -38.79 -0.95 26.39
C MET A 1 -37.47 -1.73 26.47
N GLY A 2 -37.11 -2.28 27.61
CA GLY A 2 -35.85 -3.06 27.81
C GLY A 2 -35.82 -4.38 27.03
N GLU A 3 -36.86 -5.20 27.08
CA GLU A 3 -36.95 -6.51 26.43
C GLU A 3 -36.91 -6.43 24.90
N SER A 4 -37.59 -5.47 24.29
CA SER A 4 -37.55 -5.24 22.84
C SER A 4 -36.17 -4.86 22.34
N ARG A 5 -35.43 -4.02 23.11
CA ARG A 5 -34.03 -3.68 22.79
C ARG A 5 -33.09 -4.87 22.97
N ARG A 6 -33.33 -5.72 23.97
CA ARG A 6 -32.53 -6.92 24.23
C ARG A 6 -32.71 -7.96 23.12
N ALA A 7 -33.96 -8.26 22.74
CA ALA A 7 -34.30 -9.14 21.62
C ALA A 7 -33.72 -8.62 20.28
N SER A 8 -33.71 -7.31 20.11
CA SER A 8 -33.12 -6.66 18.94
C SER A 8 -31.59 -6.87 18.84
N ARG A 9 -30.85 -6.71 19.95
CA ARG A 9 -29.40 -6.93 20.02
C ARG A 9 -29.04 -8.41 19.82
N THR A 10 -29.80 -9.35 20.36
CA THR A 10 -29.58 -10.77 20.17
C THR A 10 -29.61 -11.16 18.69
N LYS A 11 -30.57 -10.62 17.91
CA LYS A 11 -30.66 -10.87 16.46
C LYS A 11 -29.43 -10.35 15.71
N ASP A 12 -28.90 -9.19 16.09
CA ASP A 12 -27.71 -8.63 15.45
C ASP A 12 -26.46 -9.46 15.80
N ILE A 13 -26.33 -9.93 17.06
CA ILE A 13 -25.24 -10.83 17.47
C ILE A 13 -25.29 -12.14 16.70
N VAL A 14 -26.46 -12.76 16.57
CA VAL A 14 -26.62 -14.01 15.80
C VAL A 14 -26.23 -13.79 14.33
N ALA A 15 -26.64 -12.67 13.71
CA ALA A 15 -26.26 -12.36 12.34
C ALA A 15 -24.74 -12.20 12.18
N LEU A 16 -24.10 -11.47 13.09
CA LEU A 16 -22.64 -11.27 13.07
C LEU A 16 -21.88 -12.57 13.30
N LEU A 17 -22.32 -13.43 14.23
CA LEU A 17 -21.72 -14.73 14.46
C LEU A 17 -21.89 -15.66 13.23
N GLY A 18 -23.06 -15.66 12.60
CA GLY A 18 -23.27 -16.41 11.37
C GLY A 18 -22.36 -15.96 10.23
N LEU A 19 -22.22 -14.65 10.04
CA LEU A 19 -21.28 -14.07 9.05
C LEU A 19 -19.82 -14.42 9.39
N LEU A 20 -19.44 -14.39 10.67
CA LEU A 20 -18.10 -14.77 11.11
C LEU A 20 -17.82 -16.24 10.79
N VAL A 21 -18.70 -17.15 11.20
CA VAL A 21 -18.56 -18.60 10.93
C VAL A 21 -18.46 -18.87 9.43
N LEU A 22 -19.30 -18.24 8.63
CA LEU A 22 -19.27 -18.36 7.18
C LEU A 22 -17.92 -17.96 6.60
N ASN A 23 -17.39 -16.80 6.99
CA ASN A 23 -16.12 -16.31 6.46
C ASN A 23 -14.91 -17.09 7.04
N VAL A 24 -15.00 -17.61 8.27
CA VAL A 24 -14.01 -18.56 8.80
C VAL A 24 -13.98 -19.80 7.91
N ALA A 25 -15.13 -20.37 7.54
CA ALA A 25 -15.17 -21.54 6.64
C ALA A 25 -14.53 -21.27 5.28
N VAL A 26 -14.49 -20.01 4.81
CA VAL A 26 -13.84 -19.63 3.55
C VAL A 26 -12.30 -19.59 3.68
N VAL A 27 -11.76 -19.03 4.75
CA VAL A 27 -10.31 -18.73 4.85
C VAL A 27 -9.59 -19.44 6.00
N TYR A 28 -10.22 -20.43 6.67
CA TYR A 28 -9.57 -21.12 7.80
C TYR A 28 -8.19 -21.70 7.47
N PRO A 29 -7.87 -22.14 6.21
CA PRO A 29 -6.55 -22.67 5.94
C PRO A 29 -5.43 -21.64 6.13
N LEU A 30 -5.72 -20.32 6.02
CA LEU A 30 -4.73 -19.26 6.29
C LEU A 30 -4.24 -19.26 7.74
N PHE A 31 -4.99 -19.82 8.68
CA PHE A 31 -4.58 -19.95 10.09
C PHE A 31 -3.74 -21.20 10.36
N GLN A 32 -3.55 -22.08 9.37
CA GLN A 32 -2.89 -23.38 9.54
C GLN A 32 -1.42 -23.39 9.11
N GLY A 33 -0.94 -22.32 8.44
CA GLY A 33 0.42 -22.28 7.91
C GLY A 33 0.97 -20.86 7.78
N GLN A 34 2.27 -20.80 7.56
CA GLN A 34 3.00 -19.53 7.38
C GLN A 34 2.95 -19.05 5.93
N TYR A 35 3.02 -19.99 4.98
CA TYR A 35 3.05 -19.75 3.54
C TYR A 35 1.88 -20.46 2.88
N THR A 36 1.46 -19.98 1.71
CA THR A 36 0.41 -20.61 0.90
C THR A 36 1.01 -21.27 -0.34
N GLN A 37 0.22 -22.12 -1.01
CA GLN A 37 0.66 -22.75 -2.26
C GLN A 37 0.93 -21.74 -3.37
N TYR A 38 0.22 -20.61 -3.35
CA TYR A 38 0.40 -19.53 -4.30
C TYR A 38 1.47 -18.55 -3.79
N THR A 39 2.65 -18.54 -4.46
CA THR A 39 3.80 -17.70 -4.08
C THR A 39 3.96 -16.46 -4.96
N ALA A 40 3.27 -16.40 -6.10
CA ALA A 40 3.40 -15.34 -7.09
C ALA A 40 2.61 -14.06 -6.69
N SER A 41 3.01 -13.40 -5.62
CA SER A 41 2.33 -12.23 -5.10
C SER A 41 3.29 -11.27 -4.40
N VAL A 42 2.87 -10.02 -4.17
CA VAL A 42 3.70 -9.00 -3.47
C VAL A 42 3.68 -9.13 -1.93
N GLU A 43 3.02 -10.13 -1.37
CA GLU A 43 2.93 -10.28 0.10
C GLU A 43 4.28 -10.39 0.83
N PRO A 44 5.33 -11.04 0.24
CA PRO A 44 6.63 -11.15 0.89
C PRO A 44 7.31 -9.81 1.11
N VAL A 45 7.00 -8.81 0.30
CA VAL A 45 7.50 -7.44 0.44
C VAL A 45 7.13 -6.84 1.80
N TYR A 46 5.87 -6.97 2.22
CA TYR A 46 5.41 -6.46 3.52
C TYR A 46 6.03 -7.22 4.69
N MET A 47 6.28 -8.52 4.50
CA MET A 47 6.99 -9.36 5.48
C MET A 47 8.48 -9.00 5.55
N ALA A 48 9.13 -8.73 4.40
CA ALA A 48 10.52 -8.30 4.34
C ALA A 48 10.74 -6.96 5.05
N VAL A 49 9.83 -5.99 4.86
CA VAL A 49 9.88 -4.71 5.57
C VAL A 49 9.64 -4.90 7.07
N ALA A 50 8.73 -5.79 7.47
CA ALA A 50 8.54 -6.11 8.88
C ALA A 50 9.80 -6.74 9.50
N ARG A 51 10.49 -7.62 8.76
CA ARG A 51 11.79 -8.19 9.15
C ARG A 51 12.85 -7.09 9.30
N PHE A 52 12.95 -6.20 8.33
CA PHE A 52 13.85 -5.05 8.40
C PHE A 52 13.59 -4.17 9.65
N ILE A 53 12.32 -3.89 9.96
CA ILE A 53 11.94 -3.14 11.18
C ILE A 53 12.34 -3.90 12.46
N THR A 54 12.22 -5.22 12.52
CA THR A 54 12.63 -6.00 13.70
C THR A 54 14.14 -6.00 13.90
N GLN A 55 14.92 -5.94 12.84
CA GLN A 55 16.38 -5.84 12.88
C GLN A 55 16.83 -4.43 13.29
N HIS A 56 16.03 -3.40 12.95
CA HIS A 56 16.32 -1.99 13.17
C HIS A 56 15.19 -1.28 13.96
N PRO A 57 14.92 -1.67 15.23
CA PRO A 57 13.74 -1.24 15.97
C PRO A 57 13.75 0.26 16.36
N LEU A 58 14.91 0.90 16.36
CA LEU A 58 15.08 2.31 16.74
C LEU A 58 14.85 3.25 15.55
N TYR A 59 13.71 3.13 14.91
CA TYR A 59 13.25 3.96 13.80
C TYR A 59 14.29 4.14 12.69
N PRO A 60 14.29 3.29 11.67
CA PRO A 60 15.20 3.44 10.55
C PRO A 60 14.89 4.74 9.79
N THR A 61 15.91 5.57 9.50
CA THR A 61 15.74 6.72 8.63
C THR A 61 16.08 6.39 7.18
N TRP A 62 16.92 5.36 6.96
CA TRP A 62 17.38 4.89 5.67
C TRP A 62 17.15 3.38 5.50
N ASN A 63 16.84 2.95 4.29
CA ASN A 63 16.83 1.53 3.92
C ASN A 63 17.80 1.29 2.76
N PRO A 64 18.91 0.56 2.96
CA PRO A 64 19.92 0.33 1.92
C PRO A 64 19.54 -0.80 0.95
N LEU A 65 18.51 -1.62 1.26
CA LEU A 65 18.28 -2.90 0.57
C LEU A 65 17.68 -2.74 -0.83
N TRP A 66 17.04 -1.60 -1.18
CA TRP A 66 16.35 -1.40 -2.45
C TRP A 66 16.75 -0.09 -3.13
N TYR A 67 16.73 -0.04 -4.47
CA TYR A 67 16.85 1.17 -5.30
C TYR A 67 18.14 1.97 -5.13
N GLY A 68 19.24 1.32 -4.71
CA GLY A 68 20.45 2.02 -4.32
C GLY A 68 20.37 2.73 -2.98
N GLY A 69 19.38 2.38 -2.18
CA GLY A 69 18.99 3.02 -0.92
C GLY A 69 17.88 4.04 -1.08
N TYR A 70 17.01 4.15 -0.07
CA TYR A 70 15.94 5.14 -0.04
C TYR A 70 15.62 5.61 1.39
N PRO A 71 15.14 6.87 1.57
CA PRO A 71 14.74 7.36 2.88
C PRO A 71 13.46 6.71 3.36
N PHE A 72 13.48 6.15 4.58
CA PHE A 72 12.36 5.37 5.10
C PHE A 72 11.08 6.20 5.34
N ARG A 73 11.20 7.54 5.47
CA ARG A 73 10.08 8.47 5.61
C ARG A 73 9.11 8.50 4.42
N ILE A 74 9.55 8.02 3.24
CA ILE A 74 8.70 7.92 2.04
C ILE A 74 8.28 6.48 1.76
N PHE A 75 8.57 5.55 2.66
CA PHE A 75 8.05 4.20 2.58
C PHE A 75 6.52 4.22 2.50
N TYR A 76 5.95 3.33 1.68
CA TYR A 76 4.54 3.35 1.29
C TYR A 76 3.57 3.57 2.43
N THR A 77 3.39 2.60 3.34
CA THR A 77 2.52 2.75 4.52
C THR A 77 3.00 1.88 5.68
N PRO A 78 3.14 2.43 6.88
CA PRO A 78 3.91 1.80 7.94
C PRO A 78 3.12 0.79 8.78
N LEU A 79 1.79 0.93 8.89
CA LEU A 79 1.07 0.32 10.01
C LEU A 79 1.09 -1.21 9.96
N LEU A 80 0.91 -1.84 8.78
CA LEU A 80 0.96 -3.30 8.70
C LEU A 80 2.37 -3.85 9.03
N PRO A 81 3.46 -3.42 8.39
CA PRO A 81 4.80 -3.90 8.74
C PRO A 81 5.18 -3.71 10.21
N TYR A 82 4.88 -2.53 10.79
CA TYR A 82 5.12 -2.29 12.22
C TYR A 82 4.24 -3.17 13.12
N THR A 83 2.99 -3.47 12.73
CA THR A 83 2.12 -4.40 13.46
C THR A 83 2.69 -5.81 13.45
N LEU A 84 3.20 -6.27 12.29
CA LEU A 84 3.83 -7.58 12.16
C LEU A 84 5.10 -7.69 13.01
N ALA A 85 5.96 -6.67 12.94
CA ALA A 85 7.17 -6.57 13.75
C ALA A 85 6.85 -6.60 15.27
N LEU A 86 5.83 -5.86 15.68
CA LEU A 86 5.38 -5.84 17.08
C LEU A 86 4.84 -7.20 17.53
N ILE A 87 4.00 -7.84 16.72
CA ILE A 87 3.47 -9.19 17.04
C ILE A 87 4.63 -10.19 17.15
N HIS A 88 5.58 -10.16 16.20
CA HIS A 88 6.76 -11.01 16.26
C HIS A 88 7.57 -10.78 17.54
N ALA A 89 7.83 -9.52 17.90
CA ALA A 89 8.59 -9.17 19.10
C ALA A 89 7.90 -9.55 20.42
N LEU A 90 6.56 -9.51 20.46
CA LEU A 90 5.77 -9.81 21.67
C LEU A 90 5.31 -11.27 21.76
N SER A 91 5.51 -12.07 20.72
CA SER A 91 5.07 -13.47 20.67
C SER A 91 6.16 -14.36 20.05
N SER A 92 5.94 -15.69 20.06
CA SER A 92 6.81 -16.66 19.38
C SER A 92 6.46 -16.83 17.88
N LEU A 93 5.53 -16.04 17.36
CA LEU A 93 5.11 -16.16 15.96
C LEU A 93 6.20 -15.62 15.03
N SER A 94 6.47 -16.36 13.94
CA SER A 94 7.28 -15.83 12.85
C SER A 94 6.55 -14.68 12.12
N ILE A 95 7.28 -13.82 11.42
CA ILE A 95 6.70 -12.72 10.64
C ILE A 95 5.67 -13.22 9.62
N PRO A 96 5.91 -14.30 8.84
CA PRO A 96 4.89 -14.86 7.96
C PRO A 96 3.64 -15.35 8.69
N ALA A 97 3.79 -15.98 9.87
CA ALA A 97 2.64 -16.39 10.68
C ALA A 97 1.85 -15.19 11.22
N ALA A 98 2.54 -14.13 11.66
CA ALA A 98 1.90 -12.87 12.06
C ALA A 98 1.13 -12.22 10.89
N TYR A 99 1.71 -12.22 9.70
CA TYR A 99 1.05 -11.73 8.48
C TYR A 99 -0.25 -12.48 8.19
N ARG A 100 -0.22 -13.83 8.23
CA ARG A 100 -1.44 -14.66 8.04
C ARG A 100 -2.49 -14.37 9.10
N LEU A 101 -2.08 -14.30 10.36
CA LEU A 101 -2.99 -13.99 11.48
C LEU A 101 -3.69 -12.65 11.28
N VAL A 102 -2.94 -11.59 10.99
CA VAL A 102 -3.49 -10.23 10.83
C VAL A 102 -4.39 -10.14 9.61
N THR A 103 -3.91 -10.57 8.44
CA THR A 103 -4.65 -10.42 7.19
C THR A 103 -5.90 -11.29 7.15
N ALA A 104 -5.83 -12.54 7.62
CA ALA A 104 -6.99 -13.43 7.72
C ALA A 104 -8.02 -12.89 8.73
N SER A 105 -7.58 -12.41 9.90
CA SER A 105 -8.50 -11.84 10.91
C SER A 105 -9.23 -10.61 10.37
N LEU A 106 -8.54 -9.71 9.67
CA LEU A 106 -9.16 -8.53 9.08
C LEU A 106 -10.01 -8.89 7.85
N TYR A 107 -9.65 -9.93 7.09
CA TYR A 107 -10.55 -10.47 6.06
C TYR A 107 -11.91 -10.91 6.65
N LEU A 108 -11.90 -11.58 7.81
CA LEU A 108 -13.14 -11.96 8.52
C LEU A 108 -13.93 -10.75 8.99
N LEU A 109 -13.25 -9.69 9.41
CA LEU A 109 -13.88 -8.48 9.96
C LEU A 109 -14.64 -7.67 8.90
N ALA A 110 -14.19 -7.66 7.64
CA ALA A 110 -14.75 -6.80 6.59
C ALA A 110 -16.28 -6.97 6.38
N PRO A 111 -16.86 -8.18 6.25
CA PRO A 111 -18.31 -8.33 6.13
C PRO A 111 -19.09 -7.93 7.39
N LEU A 112 -18.48 -8.04 8.56
CA LEU A 112 -19.11 -7.66 9.84
C LEU A 112 -19.22 -6.14 9.97
N THR A 113 -18.17 -5.45 9.59
CA THR A 113 -18.16 -3.97 9.57
C THR A 113 -19.08 -3.43 8.49
N TRP A 114 -19.12 -4.10 7.32
CA TRP A 114 -20.06 -3.80 6.24
C TRP A 114 -21.52 -3.97 6.68
N TYR A 115 -21.87 -5.10 7.31
CA TYR A 115 -23.18 -5.28 7.95
C TYR A 115 -23.54 -4.11 8.87
N THR A 116 -22.60 -3.69 9.71
CA THR A 116 -22.82 -2.65 10.70
C THR A 116 -23.11 -1.28 10.06
N LEU A 117 -22.37 -0.92 9.01
CA LEU A 117 -22.60 0.33 8.24
C LEU A 117 -23.96 0.28 7.53
N VAL A 118 -24.27 -0.82 6.81
CA VAL A 118 -25.53 -0.95 6.08
C VAL A 118 -26.74 -0.95 7.02
N LEU A 119 -26.63 -1.61 8.19
CA LEU A 119 -27.67 -1.57 9.22
C LEU A 119 -27.88 -0.15 9.74
N TYR A 120 -26.83 0.60 9.99
CA TYR A 120 -26.94 1.99 10.45
C TYR A 120 -27.58 2.89 9.37
N LEU A 121 -27.20 2.71 8.12
CA LEU A 121 -27.67 3.48 6.97
C LEU A 121 -29.16 3.21 6.67
N THR A 122 -29.54 1.94 6.60
CA THR A 122 -30.88 1.51 6.13
C THR A 122 -31.86 1.28 7.26
N LYS A 123 -31.41 1.11 8.50
CA LYS A 123 -32.19 0.65 9.67
C LYS A 123 -32.90 -0.70 9.45
N ARG A 124 -32.45 -1.51 8.48
CA ARG A 124 -33.09 -2.78 8.08
C ARG A 124 -32.07 -3.92 8.14
N ARG A 125 -32.33 -4.90 9.03
CA ARG A 125 -31.49 -6.10 9.16
C ARG A 125 -31.43 -6.93 7.91
N LEU A 126 -32.58 -7.10 7.22
CA LEU A 126 -32.63 -7.89 5.99
C LEU A 126 -31.68 -7.32 4.94
N THR A 127 -31.71 -5.99 4.73
CA THR A 127 -30.79 -5.32 3.82
C THR A 127 -29.32 -5.49 4.25
N ALA A 128 -29.04 -5.34 5.55
CA ALA A 128 -27.69 -5.44 6.06
C ALA A 128 -27.09 -6.86 5.93
N ILE A 129 -27.88 -7.89 6.24
CA ILE A 129 -27.42 -9.27 6.11
C ILE A 129 -27.29 -9.68 4.63
N SER A 130 -28.22 -9.25 3.77
CA SER A 130 -28.13 -9.50 2.32
C SER A 130 -26.90 -8.86 1.70
N ALA A 131 -26.58 -7.60 2.06
CA ALA A 131 -25.38 -6.93 1.58
C ALA A 131 -24.09 -7.62 2.06
N ALA A 132 -24.05 -8.02 3.34
CA ALA A 132 -22.87 -8.69 3.90
C ALA A 132 -22.67 -10.12 3.34
N LEU A 133 -23.76 -10.87 3.12
CA LEU A 133 -23.72 -12.18 2.45
C LEU A 133 -23.29 -12.05 0.99
N ALA A 134 -23.83 -11.07 0.27
CA ALA A 134 -23.44 -10.79 -1.10
C ALA A 134 -21.95 -10.45 -1.18
N TYR A 135 -21.45 -9.56 -0.31
CA TYR A 135 -20.04 -9.20 -0.24
C TYR A 135 -19.13 -10.38 0.16
N SER A 136 -19.65 -11.36 0.90
CA SER A 136 -18.91 -12.56 1.31
C SER A 136 -18.84 -13.63 0.23
N LEU A 137 -19.91 -13.83 -0.57
CA LEU A 137 -20.11 -15.04 -1.36
C LEU A 137 -20.28 -14.80 -2.85
N LEU A 138 -20.73 -13.60 -3.29
CA LEU A 138 -20.98 -13.39 -4.70
C LEU A 138 -19.65 -13.27 -5.47
N PRO A 139 -19.55 -13.94 -6.63
CA PRO A 139 -18.52 -13.66 -7.60
C PRO A 139 -18.55 -12.18 -7.97
N SER A 140 -17.37 -11.64 -8.25
CA SER A 140 -17.26 -10.25 -8.64
C SER A 140 -18.02 -9.97 -9.94
N PHE A 141 -18.82 -8.91 -9.97
CA PHE A 141 -19.45 -8.46 -11.22
C PHE A 141 -18.42 -7.89 -12.22
N VAL A 142 -17.24 -7.49 -11.77
CA VAL A 142 -16.16 -7.04 -12.66
C VAL A 142 -15.63 -8.15 -13.59
N TYR A 143 -15.95 -9.42 -13.34
CA TYR A 143 -15.71 -10.51 -14.31
C TYR A 143 -16.51 -10.39 -15.62
N LEU A 144 -17.45 -9.46 -15.71
CA LEU A 144 -18.06 -9.06 -16.98
C LEU A 144 -17.05 -8.38 -17.90
N ILE A 145 -15.96 -7.82 -17.37
CA ILE A 145 -14.86 -7.27 -18.14
C ILE A 145 -13.95 -8.44 -18.58
N PRO A 146 -13.76 -8.67 -19.90
CA PRO A 146 -13.00 -9.81 -20.40
C PRO A 146 -11.56 -9.87 -19.88
N GLU A 147 -10.87 -8.74 -19.80
CA GLU A 147 -9.51 -8.63 -19.29
C GLU A 147 -9.42 -9.09 -17.83
N VAL A 148 -10.35 -8.64 -16.97
CA VAL A 148 -10.43 -9.05 -15.56
C VAL A 148 -10.69 -10.53 -15.42
N ARG A 149 -11.61 -11.05 -16.23
CA ARG A 149 -11.94 -12.48 -16.25
C ARG A 149 -10.75 -13.34 -16.69
N ASN A 150 -9.96 -12.88 -17.66
CA ASN A 150 -8.78 -13.59 -18.15
C ASN A 150 -7.69 -13.66 -17.07
N VAL A 151 -7.44 -12.57 -16.34
CA VAL A 151 -6.49 -12.57 -15.20
C VAL A 151 -6.96 -13.48 -14.09
N ALA A 152 -8.26 -13.60 -13.86
CA ALA A 152 -8.84 -14.47 -12.84
C ALA A 152 -9.10 -15.93 -13.32
N GLN A 153 -8.47 -16.37 -14.41
CA GLN A 153 -8.63 -17.75 -14.92
C GLN A 153 -8.31 -18.79 -13.83
N GLY A 154 -9.25 -19.72 -13.60
CA GLY A 154 -9.19 -20.68 -12.51
C GLY A 154 -9.74 -20.20 -11.16
N PHE A 155 -9.92 -18.88 -10.96
CA PHE A 155 -10.42 -18.27 -9.72
C PHE A 155 -11.75 -17.52 -9.92
N GLY A 156 -12.37 -17.63 -11.08
CA GLY A 156 -13.51 -16.83 -11.56
C GLY A 156 -14.81 -16.92 -10.77
N TYR A 157 -14.89 -17.69 -9.69
CA TYR A 157 -16.03 -17.73 -8.79
C TYR A 157 -15.77 -17.09 -7.43
N ALA A 158 -14.55 -16.56 -7.22
CA ALA A 158 -14.19 -15.94 -5.96
C ALA A 158 -14.65 -14.46 -5.90
N PRO A 159 -15.12 -13.96 -4.75
CA PRO A 159 -15.22 -12.53 -4.51
C PRO A 159 -13.87 -11.86 -4.71
N TRP A 160 -13.88 -10.68 -5.35
CA TRP A 160 -12.62 -10.00 -5.70
C TRP A 160 -11.72 -9.73 -4.49
N ARG A 161 -12.29 -9.47 -3.31
CA ARG A 161 -11.54 -9.26 -2.08
C ARG A 161 -10.64 -10.45 -1.67
N LEU A 162 -11.00 -11.69 -2.06
CA LEU A 162 -10.14 -12.86 -1.82
C LEU A 162 -8.97 -12.89 -2.81
N LEU A 163 -9.20 -12.50 -4.06
CA LEU A 163 -8.14 -12.41 -5.07
C LEU A 163 -7.17 -11.28 -4.74
N VAL A 164 -7.65 -10.16 -4.21
CA VAL A 164 -6.79 -9.07 -3.72
C VAL A 164 -5.83 -9.58 -2.65
N LEU A 165 -6.31 -10.38 -1.70
CA LEU A 165 -5.46 -10.97 -0.67
C LEU A 165 -4.50 -12.03 -1.20
N MET A 166 -4.98 -12.93 -2.06
CA MET A 166 -4.25 -14.16 -2.41
C MET A 166 -3.49 -14.04 -3.72
N LEU A 167 -4.12 -13.53 -4.79
CA LEU A 167 -3.52 -13.45 -6.12
C LEU A 167 -2.53 -12.28 -6.21
N TYR A 168 -2.93 -11.13 -5.66
CA TYR A 168 -2.09 -9.93 -5.68
C TYR A 168 -1.23 -9.78 -4.42
N GLY A 169 -1.53 -10.51 -3.32
CA GLY A 169 -0.79 -10.41 -2.06
C GLY A 169 -1.00 -9.09 -1.33
N GLU A 170 -2.08 -8.38 -1.64
CA GLU A 170 -2.40 -7.06 -1.08
C GLU A 170 -3.02 -7.16 0.32
N GLY A 171 -2.26 -7.73 1.26
CA GLY A 171 -2.63 -7.78 2.66
C GLY A 171 -3.00 -6.41 3.24
N PRO A 172 -2.23 -5.33 3.00
CA PRO A 172 -2.58 -3.99 3.47
C PRO A 172 -3.95 -3.53 2.96
N HIS A 173 -4.26 -3.74 1.68
CA HIS A 173 -5.56 -3.37 1.11
C HIS A 173 -6.69 -4.16 1.78
N THR A 174 -6.52 -5.47 1.95
CA THR A 174 -7.49 -6.33 2.66
C THR A 174 -7.74 -5.85 4.09
N CYS A 175 -6.69 -5.44 4.80
CA CYS A 175 -6.80 -4.88 6.14
C CYS A 175 -7.57 -3.55 6.14
N ALA A 176 -7.29 -2.69 5.19
CA ALA A 176 -7.99 -1.41 5.02
C ALA A 176 -9.49 -1.58 4.70
N LEU A 177 -9.85 -2.56 3.83
CA LEU A 177 -11.25 -2.88 3.52
C LEU A 177 -12.08 -3.27 4.75
N ALA A 178 -11.46 -3.88 5.76
CA ALA A 178 -12.13 -4.20 7.03
C ALA A 178 -12.48 -2.95 7.85
N LEU A 179 -11.67 -1.89 7.75
CA LEU A 179 -11.80 -0.65 8.51
C LEU A 179 -12.60 0.43 7.77
N THR A 180 -12.63 0.37 6.46
CA THR A 180 -13.36 1.31 5.58
C THR A 180 -14.83 1.49 5.98
N PRO A 181 -15.63 0.45 6.25
CA PRO A 181 -17.01 0.64 6.70
C PRO A 181 -17.13 1.29 8.08
N LEU A 182 -16.15 1.09 8.98
CA LEU A 182 -16.14 1.77 10.29
C LEU A 182 -15.81 3.26 10.14
N ALA A 183 -14.81 3.60 9.32
CA ALA A 183 -14.50 4.99 8.99
C ALA A 183 -15.72 5.71 8.40
N ALA A 184 -16.38 5.10 7.41
CA ALA A 184 -17.60 5.60 6.79
C ALA A 184 -18.75 5.75 7.80
N LEU A 185 -18.97 4.76 8.68
CA LEU A 185 -19.99 4.78 9.72
C LEU A 185 -19.81 5.94 10.70
N PHE A 186 -18.58 6.11 11.21
CA PHE A 186 -18.33 7.16 12.20
C PHE A 186 -18.28 8.54 11.56
N PHE A 187 -17.85 8.67 10.31
CA PHE A 187 -17.97 9.89 9.54
C PHE A 187 -19.45 10.28 9.33
N LEU A 188 -20.28 9.34 8.91
CA LEU A 188 -21.73 9.55 8.79
C LEU A 188 -22.36 9.98 10.12
N ARG A 189 -21.92 9.36 11.24
CA ARG A 189 -22.34 9.80 12.58
C ARG A 189 -21.87 11.20 12.94
N ALA A 190 -20.62 11.56 12.59
CA ALA A 190 -20.11 12.92 12.83
C ALA A 190 -20.87 13.97 12.05
N LEU A 191 -21.31 13.65 10.82
CA LEU A 191 -22.14 14.53 10.00
C LEU A 191 -23.56 14.70 10.58
N ARG A 192 -24.15 13.65 11.17
CA ARG A 192 -25.52 13.66 11.73
C ARG A 192 -25.56 14.14 13.17
N GLU A 193 -24.62 13.67 13.98
CA GLU A 193 -24.51 13.97 15.40
C GLU A 193 -23.12 14.54 15.69
N PRO A 194 -22.96 15.89 15.75
CA PRO A 194 -21.65 16.54 15.88
C PRO A 194 -21.07 16.44 17.30
N LYS A 195 -20.97 15.21 17.83
CA LYS A 195 -20.30 14.91 19.08
C LYS A 195 -18.81 14.68 18.81
N PHE A 196 -17.94 15.26 19.63
CA PHE A 196 -16.49 15.13 19.48
C PHE A 196 -16.03 13.68 19.36
N ALA A 197 -16.62 12.76 20.16
CA ALA A 197 -16.32 11.34 20.08
C ALA A 197 -16.61 10.70 18.70
N ASN A 198 -17.57 11.23 17.93
CA ASN A 198 -17.84 10.74 16.58
C ASN A 198 -16.76 11.22 15.60
N TYR A 199 -16.31 12.48 15.72
CA TYR A 199 -15.18 12.99 14.92
C TYR A 199 -13.90 12.22 15.23
N LEU A 200 -13.61 12.00 16.51
CA LEU A 200 -12.40 11.29 16.92
C LEU A 200 -12.40 9.85 16.40
N ARG A 201 -13.53 9.12 16.51
CA ARG A 201 -13.63 7.75 15.97
C ARG A 201 -13.53 7.73 14.44
N ALA A 202 -14.17 8.67 13.76
CA ALA A 202 -14.08 8.80 12.31
C ALA A 202 -12.63 9.05 11.89
N ALA A 203 -11.96 10.04 12.50
CA ALA A 203 -10.57 10.37 12.23
C ALA A 203 -9.61 9.21 12.57
N PHE A 204 -9.85 8.51 13.67
CA PHE A 204 -9.06 7.33 14.07
C PHE A 204 -9.14 6.21 13.03
N PHE A 205 -10.35 5.76 12.64
CA PHE A 205 -10.50 4.69 11.65
C PHE A 205 -10.03 5.10 10.27
N THR A 206 -10.24 6.36 9.86
CA THR A 206 -9.71 6.87 8.59
C THR A 206 -8.18 6.95 8.65
N GLY A 207 -7.60 7.37 9.76
CA GLY A 207 -6.16 7.37 9.98
C GLY A 207 -5.55 5.96 9.93
N LEU A 208 -6.22 4.97 10.52
CA LEU A 208 -5.78 3.58 10.39
C LEU A 208 -5.79 3.11 8.93
N VAL A 209 -6.84 3.40 8.15
CA VAL A 209 -6.87 3.08 6.71
C VAL A 209 -5.73 3.77 5.99
N ALA A 210 -5.50 5.06 6.25
CA ALA A 210 -4.41 5.83 5.65
C ALA A 210 -3.03 5.20 5.92
N LEU A 211 -2.77 4.84 7.16
CA LEU A 211 -1.49 4.26 7.58
C LEU A 211 -1.31 2.78 7.20
N ILE A 212 -2.39 2.09 6.79
CA ILE A 212 -2.32 0.70 6.31
C ILE A 212 -2.15 0.64 4.80
N ASN A 213 -2.91 1.45 4.03
CA ASN A 213 -2.88 1.38 2.57
C ASN A 213 -3.29 2.71 1.93
N PHE A 214 -2.37 3.30 1.16
CA PHE A 214 -2.58 4.60 0.51
C PHE A 214 -3.66 4.55 -0.59
N ILE A 215 -3.75 3.44 -1.34
CA ILE A 215 -4.77 3.27 -2.38
C ILE A 215 -6.17 3.16 -1.76
N ALA A 216 -6.29 2.35 -0.70
CA ALA A 216 -7.54 2.26 0.04
C ALA A 216 -7.95 3.59 0.69
N LEU A 217 -6.99 4.43 1.10
CA LEU A 217 -7.27 5.80 1.55
C LEU A 217 -7.92 6.63 0.45
N PHE A 218 -7.42 6.55 -0.79
CA PHE A 218 -8.03 7.26 -1.92
C PHE A 218 -9.44 6.73 -2.20
N GLY A 219 -9.64 5.41 -2.23
CA GLY A 219 -10.95 4.77 -2.35
C GLY A 219 -11.91 5.20 -1.24
N LEU A 220 -11.45 5.19 0.02
CA LEU A 220 -12.22 5.69 1.16
C LEU A 220 -12.54 7.18 1.00
N GLY A 221 -11.61 8.01 0.52
CA GLY A 221 -11.84 9.42 0.24
C GLY A 221 -13.04 9.63 -0.69
N MET A 222 -13.12 8.88 -1.78
CA MET A 222 -14.25 8.90 -2.72
C MET A 222 -15.57 8.50 -2.03
N ILE A 223 -15.52 7.48 -1.17
CA ILE A 223 -16.68 7.04 -0.37
C ILE A 223 -17.13 8.13 0.59
N LEU A 224 -16.20 8.78 1.30
CA LEU A 224 -16.50 9.85 2.25
C LEU A 224 -17.09 11.08 1.54
N VAL A 225 -16.59 11.42 0.35
CA VAL A 225 -17.17 12.47 -0.51
C VAL A 225 -18.59 12.09 -0.92
N ALA A 226 -18.83 10.84 -1.35
CA ALA A 226 -20.18 10.37 -1.70
C ALA A 226 -21.14 10.45 -0.49
N ILE A 227 -20.68 10.08 0.72
CA ILE A 227 -21.44 10.22 1.95
C ILE A 227 -21.74 11.70 2.24
N LEU A 228 -20.75 12.59 2.12
CA LEU A 228 -20.93 14.02 2.36
C LEU A 228 -21.98 14.61 1.42
N ILE A 229 -21.86 14.35 0.12
CA ILE A 229 -22.83 14.78 -0.89
C ILE A 229 -24.23 14.23 -0.55
N SER A 230 -24.33 12.94 -0.23
CA SER A 230 -25.60 12.29 0.14
C SER A 230 -26.24 12.92 1.37
N GLU A 231 -25.46 13.34 2.36
CA GLU A 231 -25.95 14.03 3.55
C GLU A 231 -26.35 15.48 3.26
N MET A 232 -25.64 16.17 2.37
CA MET A 232 -25.96 17.54 1.94
C MET A 232 -27.30 17.60 1.19
N VAL A 233 -27.63 16.55 0.40
CA VAL A 233 -28.91 16.42 -0.32
C VAL A 233 -30.12 16.43 0.62
N ILE A 234 -29.96 15.87 1.83
CA ILE A 234 -31.05 15.80 2.81
C ILE A 234 -31.27 17.14 3.50
N GLY A 235 -30.25 17.97 3.59
CA GLY A 235 -30.37 19.32 4.17
C GLY A 235 -29.12 19.78 4.94
N GLN A 236 -29.06 21.06 5.21
CA GLN A 236 -27.98 21.76 5.91
C GLN A 236 -26.59 21.59 5.23
N PRO A 237 -26.45 21.87 3.92
CA PRO A 237 -25.23 21.60 3.19
C PRO A 237 -24.00 22.31 3.76
N SER A 238 -24.11 23.59 4.15
CA SER A 238 -23.00 24.36 4.73
C SER A 238 -22.50 23.77 6.06
N GLU A 239 -23.43 23.36 6.94
CA GLU A 239 -23.07 22.72 8.21
C GLU A 239 -22.44 21.34 8.00
N LYS A 240 -22.92 20.56 7.03
CA LYS A 240 -22.33 19.27 6.69
C LYS A 240 -20.92 19.44 6.12
N LEU A 241 -20.71 20.41 5.24
CA LEU A 241 -19.39 20.74 4.71
C LEU A 241 -18.42 21.17 5.80
N LYS A 242 -18.84 22.06 6.70
CA LYS A 242 -18.04 22.47 7.87
C LYS A 242 -17.64 21.28 8.74
N ARG A 243 -18.57 20.37 9.01
CA ARG A 243 -18.28 19.12 9.76
C ARG A 243 -17.29 18.24 9.03
N GLY A 244 -17.40 18.11 7.70
CA GLY A 244 -16.46 17.41 6.86
C GLY A 244 -15.05 18.01 6.93
N LEU A 245 -14.93 19.34 6.90
CA LEU A 245 -13.63 20.03 7.03
C LEU A 245 -12.99 19.81 8.41
N ILE A 246 -13.77 19.91 9.50
CA ILE A 246 -13.27 19.65 10.87
C ILE A 246 -12.75 18.20 10.96
N PHE A 247 -13.50 17.25 10.42
CA PHE A 247 -13.07 15.85 10.35
C PHE A 247 -11.77 15.70 9.54
N GLY A 248 -11.67 16.32 8.36
CA GLY A 248 -10.49 16.24 7.51
C GLY A 248 -9.23 16.79 8.21
N LEU A 249 -9.34 17.95 8.84
CA LEU A 249 -8.25 18.56 9.62
C LEU A 249 -7.80 17.67 10.78
N LEU A 250 -8.76 17.09 11.52
CA LEU A 250 -8.46 16.17 12.62
C LEU A 250 -7.77 14.89 12.12
N THR A 251 -8.23 14.33 11.00
CA THR A 251 -7.64 13.15 10.38
C THR A 251 -6.22 13.40 9.91
N TYR A 252 -6.00 14.49 9.17
CA TYR A 252 -4.66 14.89 8.73
C TYR A 252 -3.75 15.12 9.93
N GLY A 253 -4.21 15.86 10.95
CA GLY A 253 -3.44 16.11 12.15
C GLY A 253 -2.96 14.83 12.85
N LEU A 254 -3.77 13.77 12.89
CA LEU A 254 -3.37 12.48 13.46
C LEU A 254 -2.37 11.71 12.60
N CYS A 255 -2.31 11.97 11.29
CA CYS A 255 -1.48 11.22 10.33
C CYS A 255 -0.30 12.01 9.79
N ALA A 256 -0.17 13.31 10.12
CA ALA A 256 0.84 14.20 9.55
C ALA A 256 2.28 13.75 9.81
N PHE A 257 2.52 13.01 10.89
CA PHE A 257 3.83 12.42 11.21
C PHE A 257 4.35 11.48 10.12
N TRP A 258 3.45 10.85 9.34
CA TRP A 258 3.80 9.99 8.22
C TRP A 258 3.52 10.65 6.87
N PHE A 259 2.36 11.30 6.72
CA PHE A 259 2.00 12.06 5.53
C PHE A 259 2.60 13.47 5.55
N ASN A 260 3.94 13.53 5.73
CA ASN A 260 4.73 14.75 5.66
C ASN A 260 4.86 15.26 4.21
N LEU A 261 5.47 16.44 4.02
CA LEU A 261 5.59 17.05 2.69
C LEU A 261 6.46 16.22 1.75
N SER A 262 7.53 15.59 2.25
CA SER A 262 8.38 14.70 1.45
C SER A 262 7.59 13.50 0.92
N PHE A 263 6.77 12.85 1.77
CA PHE A 263 5.90 11.75 1.36
C PHE A 263 4.90 12.19 0.30
N ILE A 264 4.21 13.32 0.53
CA ILE A 264 3.22 13.86 -0.42
C ILE A 264 3.89 14.19 -1.74
N LYS A 265 5.04 14.90 -1.72
CA LYS A 265 5.80 15.24 -2.92
C LYS A 265 6.21 13.97 -3.68
N ALA A 266 6.80 12.98 -3.01
CA ALA A 266 7.22 11.73 -3.63
C ALA A 266 6.02 11.00 -4.29
N SER A 267 4.87 10.96 -3.63
CA SER A 267 3.66 10.32 -4.17
C SER A 267 3.12 10.95 -5.47
N PHE A 268 3.43 12.22 -5.73
CA PHE A 268 3.03 12.94 -6.95
C PHE A 268 4.15 13.10 -7.98
N SER A 269 5.42 13.00 -7.57
CA SER A 269 6.57 13.19 -8.47
C SER A 269 7.06 11.89 -9.10
N PHE A 270 6.83 10.76 -8.45
CA PHE A 270 7.34 9.46 -8.89
C PHE A 270 6.18 8.50 -9.24
N GLY A 271 6.41 7.65 -10.24
CA GLY A 271 5.48 6.60 -10.64
C GLY A 271 4.13 7.11 -11.18
N THR A 272 3.06 6.46 -10.77
CA THR A 272 1.71 6.71 -11.29
C THR A 272 1.09 8.06 -10.90
N GLY A 273 1.68 8.79 -9.96
CA GLY A 273 1.13 10.07 -9.48
C GLY A 273 1.17 11.18 -10.52
N SER A 274 2.28 11.32 -11.26
CA SER A 274 2.41 12.29 -12.34
C SER A 274 1.43 12.01 -13.49
N GLN A 275 1.31 10.73 -13.90
CA GLN A 275 0.35 10.32 -14.93
C GLN A 275 -1.09 10.65 -14.58
N VAL A 276 -1.47 10.54 -13.30
CA VAL A 276 -2.83 10.89 -12.86
C VAL A 276 -3.11 12.37 -13.08
N LEU A 277 -2.17 13.26 -12.78
CA LEU A 277 -2.35 14.70 -12.99
C LEU A 277 -2.53 15.02 -14.47
N ASP A 278 -1.71 14.45 -15.35
CA ASP A 278 -1.81 14.64 -16.80
C ASP A 278 -3.15 14.11 -17.34
N ASN A 279 -3.56 12.92 -16.88
CA ASN A 279 -4.84 12.32 -17.28
C ASN A 279 -6.04 13.10 -16.76
N LEU A 280 -5.99 13.70 -15.56
CA LEU A 280 -7.07 14.55 -15.03
C LEU A 280 -7.30 15.77 -15.92
N VAL A 281 -6.24 16.37 -16.47
CA VAL A 281 -6.36 17.45 -17.46
C VAL A 281 -7.04 16.93 -18.74
N THR A 282 -6.74 15.72 -19.18
CA THR A 282 -7.33 15.11 -20.38
C THR A 282 -8.81 14.74 -20.19
N VAL A 283 -9.17 14.24 -18.99
CA VAL A 283 -10.54 13.73 -18.72
C VAL A 283 -11.49 14.78 -18.11
N TRP A 284 -11.11 16.07 -18.08
CA TRP A 284 -11.98 17.11 -17.54
C TRP A 284 -13.43 17.10 -18.07
N PRO A 285 -13.73 16.72 -19.35
CA PRO A 285 -15.12 16.65 -19.81
C PRO A 285 -15.91 15.55 -19.11
N LEU A 286 -15.25 14.39 -18.80
CA LEU A 286 -15.88 13.31 -18.02
C LEU A 286 -16.12 13.73 -16.58
N LEU A 287 -15.20 14.48 -15.97
CA LEU A 287 -15.38 15.03 -14.63
C LEU A 287 -16.54 16.05 -14.61
N LEU A 288 -16.67 16.89 -15.63
CA LEU A 288 -17.79 17.81 -15.77
C LEU A 288 -19.11 17.04 -15.94
N LEU A 289 -19.13 15.99 -16.78
CA LEU A 289 -20.31 15.14 -16.95
C LEU A 289 -20.70 14.48 -15.61
N LEU A 290 -19.73 13.95 -14.85
CA LEU A 290 -19.98 13.38 -13.53
C LEU A 290 -20.55 14.43 -12.57
N LEU A 291 -20.02 15.65 -12.60
CA LEU A 291 -20.52 16.77 -11.79
C LEU A 291 -21.97 17.11 -12.16
N LEU A 292 -22.29 17.19 -13.45
CA LEU A 292 -23.64 17.48 -13.94
C LEU A 292 -24.62 16.34 -13.60
N LEU A 293 -24.22 15.09 -13.76
CA LEU A 293 -25.01 13.93 -13.34
C LEU A 293 -25.24 13.92 -11.83
N SER A 294 -24.20 14.23 -11.06
CA SER A 294 -24.31 14.35 -9.60
C SER A 294 -25.25 15.49 -9.19
N GLY A 295 -25.21 16.62 -9.90
CA GLY A 295 -26.13 17.74 -9.72
C GLY A 295 -27.59 17.39 -10.08
N GLY A 296 -27.79 16.68 -11.20
CA GLY A 296 -29.10 16.16 -11.59
C GLY A 296 -29.67 15.16 -10.59
N LEU A 297 -28.86 14.22 -10.15
CA LEU A 297 -29.21 13.28 -9.08
C LEU A 297 -29.48 14.02 -7.76
N PHE A 298 -28.68 15.02 -7.42
CA PHE A 298 -28.91 15.87 -6.26
C PHE A 298 -30.30 16.50 -6.31
N ALA A 299 -30.71 17.10 -7.44
CA ALA A 299 -32.03 17.71 -7.60
C ALA A 299 -33.15 16.68 -7.49
N LEU A 300 -32.99 15.49 -8.10
CA LEU A 300 -34.00 14.40 -8.06
C LEU A 300 -34.19 13.83 -6.65
N PHE A 301 -33.15 13.73 -5.86
CA PHE A 301 -33.17 13.10 -4.52
C PHE A 301 -33.30 14.11 -3.39
N SER A 302 -33.25 15.41 -3.67
CA SER A 302 -33.32 16.47 -2.66
C SER A 302 -34.50 16.30 -1.72
N GLY A 303 -34.26 16.34 -0.41
CA GLY A 303 -35.24 16.16 0.66
C GLY A 303 -35.81 14.73 0.82
N LYS A 304 -35.48 13.79 -0.04
CA LYS A 304 -36.02 12.42 -0.03
C LYS A 304 -35.21 11.49 0.88
N THR A 305 -35.34 11.63 2.18
CA THR A 305 -34.56 10.87 3.20
C THR A 305 -34.69 9.35 3.07
N LYS A 306 -35.86 8.83 2.64
CA LYS A 306 -36.08 7.39 2.43
C LYS A 306 -35.26 6.81 1.29
N LEU A 307 -34.90 7.62 0.29
CA LEU A 307 -34.13 7.20 -0.89
C LEU A 307 -32.62 7.44 -0.71
N GLN A 308 -32.18 8.00 0.41
CA GLN A 308 -30.78 8.29 0.68
C GLN A 308 -29.86 7.08 0.52
N PRO A 309 -30.18 5.86 1.03
CA PRO A 309 -29.30 4.70 0.84
C PRO A 309 -29.14 4.33 -0.64
N LEU A 310 -30.18 4.48 -1.46
CA LEU A 310 -30.13 4.28 -2.90
C LEU A 310 -29.25 5.34 -3.58
N PHE A 311 -29.47 6.61 -3.26
CA PHE A 311 -28.66 7.69 -3.79
C PHE A 311 -27.17 7.52 -3.47
N LEU A 312 -26.84 7.23 -2.20
CA LEU A 312 -25.46 6.96 -1.79
C LEU A 312 -24.87 5.78 -2.55
N SER A 313 -25.61 4.67 -2.68
CA SER A 313 -25.14 3.51 -3.42
C SER A 313 -24.84 3.81 -4.89
N LEU A 314 -25.71 4.57 -5.55
CA LEU A 314 -25.53 4.98 -6.95
C LEU A 314 -24.34 5.93 -7.12
N LEU A 315 -24.20 6.91 -6.21
CA LEU A 315 -23.09 7.87 -6.27
C LEU A 315 -21.74 7.19 -6.01
N TRP A 316 -21.68 6.29 -5.02
CA TRP A 316 -20.49 5.50 -4.72
C TRP A 316 -20.13 4.58 -5.90
N LEU A 317 -21.12 3.86 -6.45
CA LEU A 317 -20.92 3.00 -7.62
C LEU A 317 -20.44 3.80 -8.84
N ALA A 318 -21.03 4.97 -9.10
CA ALA A 318 -20.66 5.82 -10.22
C ALA A 318 -19.24 6.38 -10.08
N SER A 319 -18.86 6.87 -8.88
CA SER A 319 -17.55 7.48 -8.66
C SER A 319 -16.39 6.47 -8.79
N LEU A 320 -16.49 5.32 -8.14
CA LEU A 320 -15.47 4.26 -8.26
C LEU A 320 -15.57 3.51 -9.59
N GLY A 321 -16.79 3.36 -10.13
CA GLY A 321 -17.00 2.80 -11.46
C GLY A 321 -16.33 3.63 -12.52
N LEU A 322 -16.40 4.97 -12.45
CA LEU A 322 -15.68 5.84 -13.38
C LEU A 322 -14.18 5.56 -13.37
N ILE A 323 -13.57 5.39 -12.20
CA ILE A 323 -12.14 5.09 -12.07
C ILE A 323 -11.80 3.74 -12.75
N VAL A 324 -12.53 2.69 -12.37
CA VAL A 324 -12.25 1.33 -12.86
C VAL A 324 -12.55 1.21 -14.36
N PHE A 325 -13.71 1.69 -14.82
CA PHE A 325 -14.12 1.55 -16.21
C PHE A 325 -13.40 2.51 -17.17
N SER A 326 -12.90 3.68 -16.72
CA SER A 326 -12.02 4.53 -17.52
C SER A 326 -10.73 3.81 -17.87
N TRP A 327 -10.19 3.02 -16.97
CA TRP A 327 -9.01 2.22 -17.24
C TRP A 327 -9.29 1.08 -18.23
N TYR A 328 -10.29 0.23 -17.95
CA TYR A 328 -10.56 -0.93 -18.80
C TYR A 328 -11.17 -0.57 -20.16
N GLY A 329 -11.87 0.55 -20.27
CA GLY A 329 -12.47 0.99 -21.54
C GLY A 329 -11.57 1.87 -22.38
N PHE A 330 -10.70 2.68 -21.76
CA PHE A 330 -9.95 3.73 -22.45
C PHE A 330 -8.47 3.78 -22.08
N HIS A 331 -7.99 2.90 -21.19
CA HIS A 331 -6.63 2.90 -20.60
C HIS A 331 -6.25 4.24 -19.93
N LEU A 332 -7.25 4.94 -19.37
CA LEU A 332 -7.07 6.21 -18.68
C LEU A 332 -6.97 6.01 -17.17
N ALA A 333 -5.80 6.27 -16.61
CA ALA A 333 -5.57 6.28 -15.17
C ALA A 333 -5.97 7.63 -14.56
N ILE A 334 -7.22 7.78 -14.11
CA ILE A 334 -7.73 8.98 -13.43
C ILE A 334 -7.57 8.93 -11.91
N ALA A 335 -7.04 7.85 -11.40
CA ALA A 335 -6.62 7.65 -10.02
C ALA A 335 -5.40 6.74 -10.00
N PRO A 336 -4.56 6.78 -8.94
CA PRO A 336 -3.44 5.85 -8.83
C PRO A 336 -3.94 4.39 -8.86
N GLN A 337 -3.33 3.56 -9.71
CA GLN A 337 -3.61 2.12 -9.82
C GLN A 337 -5.12 1.78 -9.92
N PRO A 338 -5.84 2.21 -10.97
CA PRO A 338 -7.30 2.15 -11.08
C PRO A 338 -7.90 0.75 -10.90
N LYS A 339 -7.14 -0.29 -11.27
CA LYS A 339 -7.53 -1.71 -11.14
C LYS A 339 -7.76 -2.14 -9.67
N ARG A 340 -7.23 -1.42 -8.69
CA ARG A 340 -7.27 -1.81 -7.28
C ARG A 340 -8.53 -1.40 -6.53
N TYR A 341 -9.38 -0.52 -7.10
CA TYR A 341 -10.61 -0.04 -6.44
C TYR A 341 -11.83 -0.96 -6.61
N MET A 342 -11.64 -2.13 -7.21
CA MET A 342 -12.73 -3.09 -7.43
C MET A 342 -13.39 -3.58 -6.13
N PRO A 343 -12.70 -3.86 -5.01
CA PRO A 343 -13.36 -4.31 -3.78
C PRO A 343 -14.28 -3.25 -3.17
N GLU A 344 -13.90 -1.99 -3.22
CA GLU A 344 -14.72 -0.86 -2.76
C GLU A 344 -15.91 -0.63 -3.70
N LEU A 345 -15.73 -0.84 -5.00
CA LEU A 345 -16.80 -0.81 -5.99
C LEU A 345 -17.81 -1.93 -5.74
N GLU A 346 -17.35 -3.13 -5.36
CA GLU A 346 -18.21 -4.25 -4.97
C GLU A 346 -19.03 -3.95 -3.70
N MET A 347 -18.50 -3.21 -2.74
CA MET A 347 -19.29 -2.77 -1.59
C MET A 347 -20.52 -1.97 -2.04
N ALA A 348 -20.34 -0.99 -2.94
CA ALA A 348 -21.46 -0.22 -3.49
C ALA A 348 -22.47 -1.09 -4.25
N PHE A 349 -21.97 -2.02 -5.07
CA PHE A 349 -22.80 -2.93 -5.84
C PHE A 349 -23.61 -3.88 -4.93
N THR A 350 -23.00 -4.46 -3.90
CA THR A 350 -23.70 -5.32 -2.95
C THR A 350 -24.76 -4.58 -2.13
N LEU A 351 -24.52 -3.29 -1.81
CA LEU A 351 -25.55 -2.45 -1.20
C LEU A 351 -26.73 -2.25 -2.15
N LEU A 352 -26.47 -1.92 -3.42
CA LEU A 352 -27.53 -1.75 -4.43
C LEU A 352 -28.35 -3.02 -4.61
N LEU A 353 -27.71 -4.19 -4.74
CA LEU A 353 -28.39 -5.48 -4.83
C LEU A 353 -29.24 -5.77 -3.60
N ALA A 354 -28.70 -5.50 -2.40
CA ALA A 354 -29.46 -5.73 -1.16
C ALA A 354 -30.67 -4.80 -1.03
N LEU A 355 -30.55 -3.54 -1.47
CA LEU A 355 -31.68 -2.60 -1.53
C LEU A 355 -32.74 -3.11 -2.53
N ALA A 356 -32.34 -3.56 -3.72
CA ALA A 356 -33.26 -4.09 -4.72
C ALA A 356 -33.93 -5.38 -4.22
N ALA A 357 -33.19 -6.32 -3.67
CA ALA A 357 -33.73 -7.58 -3.13
C ALA A 357 -34.75 -7.32 -2.00
N THR A 358 -34.44 -6.39 -1.10
CA THR A 358 -35.37 -6.04 0.00
C THR A 358 -36.60 -5.28 -0.50
N TRP A 359 -36.47 -4.44 -1.52
CA TRP A 359 -37.61 -3.80 -2.17
C TRP A 359 -38.53 -4.84 -2.86
N ILE A 360 -37.98 -5.80 -3.59
CA ILE A 360 -38.74 -6.91 -4.21
C ILE A 360 -39.45 -7.72 -3.14
N TYR A 361 -38.74 -8.12 -2.07
CA TYR A 361 -39.32 -8.87 -0.95
C TYR A 361 -40.52 -8.16 -0.32
N ASP A 362 -40.40 -6.86 -0.05
CA ASP A 362 -41.51 -6.08 0.51
C ASP A 362 -42.68 -5.94 -0.46
N SER A 363 -42.38 -5.67 -1.74
CA SER A 363 -43.41 -5.54 -2.78
C SER A 363 -44.22 -6.82 -2.97
N LEU A 364 -43.54 -7.97 -2.92
CA LEU A 364 -44.20 -9.27 -2.94
C LEU A 364 -45.04 -9.51 -1.68
N GLY A 365 -44.47 -9.18 -0.49
CA GLY A 365 -45.12 -9.43 0.81
C GLY A 365 -46.34 -8.56 1.09
N SER A 366 -46.54 -7.46 0.35
CA SER A 366 -47.64 -6.51 0.57
C SER A 366 -49.03 -7.03 0.21
N LYS A 367 -49.14 -8.05 -0.62
CA LYS A 367 -50.44 -8.66 -1.05
C LYS A 367 -50.85 -9.78 -0.09
N ARG A 368 -52.18 -10.10 -0.02
CA ARG A 368 -52.74 -11.09 0.93
C ARG A 368 -52.16 -12.50 0.78
N SER A 369 -51.87 -12.94 -0.46
CA SER A 369 -51.09 -14.15 -0.78
C SER A 369 -49.59 -13.95 -0.89
N GLY A 370 -49.10 -12.72 -0.74
CA GLY A 370 -47.73 -12.30 -1.05
C GLY A 370 -46.70 -12.83 -0.09
N LYS A 371 -47.06 -13.21 1.15
CA LYS A 371 -46.13 -13.82 2.11
C LYS A 371 -45.48 -15.09 1.59
N VAL A 372 -46.24 -15.91 0.84
CA VAL A 372 -45.71 -17.11 0.22
C VAL A 372 -44.73 -16.78 -0.89
N TYR A 373 -45.04 -15.81 -1.77
CA TYR A 373 -44.15 -15.38 -2.83
C TYR A 373 -42.87 -14.72 -2.29
N ALA A 374 -42.97 -13.92 -1.24
CA ALA A 374 -41.82 -13.32 -0.56
C ALA A 374 -40.92 -14.42 0.08
N ALA A 375 -41.53 -15.44 0.70
CA ALA A 375 -40.79 -16.57 1.25
C ALA A 375 -40.10 -17.40 0.16
N LEU A 376 -40.81 -17.70 -0.94
CA LEU A 376 -40.23 -18.38 -2.11
C LEU A 376 -39.07 -17.58 -2.72
N PHE A 377 -39.21 -16.28 -2.87
CA PHE A 377 -38.13 -15.41 -3.35
C PHE A 377 -36.91 -15.45 -2.43
N ALA A 378 -37.12 -15.34 -1.11
CA ALA A 378 -36.02 -15.43 -0.14
C ALA A 378 -35.35 -16.83 -0.20
N LEU A 379 -36.13 -17.91 -0.28
CA LEU A 379 -35.62 -19.28 -0.41
C LEU A 379 -34.82 -19.47 -1.71
N SER A 380 -35.32 -18.94 -2.83
CA SER A 380 -34.62 -18.97 -4.12
C SER A 380 -33.29 -18.22 -4.08
N LEU A 381 -33.26 -17.07 -3.41
CA LEU A 381 -32.02 -16.29 -3.23
C LEU A 381 -31.00 -17.04 -2.37
N ILE A 382 -31.45 -17.67 -1.28
CA ILE A 382 -30.60 -18.51 -0.42
C ILE A 382 -30.08 -19.73 -1.19
N ALA A 383 -30.92 -20.40 -1.95
CA ALA A 383 -30.53 -21.54 -2.79
C ALA A 383 -29.51 -21.11 -3.86
N PHE A 384 -29.74 -19.98 -4.51
CA PHE A 384 -28.81 -19.40 -5.49
C PHE A 384 -27.45 -19.10 -4.88
N LEU A 385 -27.42 -18.42 -3.73
CA LEU A 385 -26.16 -18.16 -3.00
C LEU A 385 -25.50 -19.47 -2.56
N GLY A 386 -26.25 -20.47 -2.13
CA GLY A 386 -25.74 -21.79 -1.76
C GLY A 386 -25.08 -22.50 -2.94
N VAL A 387 -25.71 -22.50 -4.11
CA VAL A 387 -25.14 -23.09 -5.33
C VAL A 387 -23.86 -22.39 -5.75
N LEU A 388 -23.82 -21.06 -5.70
CA LEU A 388 -22.62 -20.28 -6.05
C LEU A 388 -21.49 -20.47 -5.03
N SER A 389 -21.81 -20.69 -3.76
CA SER A 389 -20.79 -20.80 -2.70
C SER A 389 -19.99 -22.10 -2.78
N LEU A 390 -20.51 -23.18 -3.33
CA LEU A 390 -19.82 -24.48 -3.42
C LEU A 390 -18.55 -24.42 -4.32
N PRO A 391 -18.62 -23.96 -5.59
CA PRO A 391 -17.41 -23.77 -6.39
C PRO A 391 -16.47 -22.73 -5.77
N PHE A 392 -17.01 -21.66 -5.18
CA PHE A 392 -16.20 -20.66 -4.50
C PHE A 392 -15.39 -21.24 -3.33
N LEU A 393 -16.01 -22.03 -2.45
CA LEU A 393 -15.30 -22.66 -1.32
C LEU A 393 -14.17 -23.57 -1.79
N ARG A 394 -14.35 -24.32 -2.87
CA ARG A 394 -13.29 -25.14 -3.46
C ARG A 394 -12.12 -24.28 -3.91
N VAL A 395 -12.39 -23.22 -4.67
CA VAL A 395 -11.37 -22.26 -5.12
C VAL A 395 -10.68 -21.61 -3.91
N ALA A 396 -11.44 -21.12 -2.94
CA ALA A 396 -10.90 -20.48 -1.74
C ALA A 396 -9.94 -21.41 -0.99
N HIS A 397 -10.32 -22.66 -0.74
CA HIS A 397 -9.46 -23.63 -0.06
C HIS A 397 -8.24 -24.05 -0.89
N THR A 398 -8.32 -24.02 -2.22
CA THR A 398 -7.18 -24.31 -3.08
C THR A 398 -6.13 -23.19 -2.98
N ILE A 399 -6.54 -21.92 -3.12
CA ILE A 399 -5.60 -20.81 -3.13
C ILE A 399 -5.08 -20.43 -1.73
N THR A 400 -5.83 -20.74 -0.68
CA THR A 400 -5.44 -20.48 0.72
C THR A 400 -4.72 -21.67 1.36
N ARG A 401 -4.53 -22.78 0.63
CA ARG A 401 -3.91 -24.00 1.16
C ARG A 401 -2.50 -23.71 1.66
N PRO A 402 -2.15 -24.17 2.90
CA PRO A 402 -0.81 -24.02 3.42
C PRO A 402 0.23 -24.73 2.56
N ARG A 403 1.41 -24.15 2.44
CA ARG A 403 2.59 -24.76 1.85
C ARG A 403 3.54 -25.18 2.96
N SER A 404 3.94 -26.45 2.97
CA SER A 404 5.08 -26.96 3.68
C SER A 404 6.29 -26.94 2.75
N GLY A 405 7.50 -26.73 3.25
CA GLY A 405 8.71 -26.80 2.42
C GLY A 405 8.94 -25.54 1.56
N ILE A 406 8.97 -24.37 2.20
CA ILE A 406 9.37 -23.13 1.54
C ILE A 406 10.81 -23.20 0.99
N ALA A 407 11.68 -24.01 1.64
CA ALA A 407 13.07 -24.21 1.23
C ALA A 407 13.23 -24.85 -0.16
N ASP A 408 12.19 -25.56 -0.62
CA ASP A 408 12.18 -26.19 -1.94
C ASP A 408 11.78 -25.23 -3.06
N THR A 409 11.39 -24.00 -2.71
CA THR A 409 11.00 -23.00 -3.70
C THR A 409 12.21 -22.37 -4.37
N PHE A 410 12.03 -22.00 -5.64
CA PHE A 410 13.00 -21.26 -6.40
C PHE A 410 13.42 -19.96 -5.68
N GLU A 411 12.48 -19.20 -5.18
CA GLU A 411 12.68 -17.91 -4.53
C GLU A 411 13.57 -18.04 -3.27
N TYR A 412 13.35 -19.08 -2.47
CA TYR A 412 14.18 -19.35 -1.29
C TYR A 412 15.60 -19.77 -1.70
N GLN A 413 15.72 -20.66 -2.68
CA GLN A 413 17.03 -21.17 -3.15
C GLN A 413 17.88 -20.03 -3.72
N ILE A 414 17.30 -19.15 -4.53
CA ILE A 414 17.99 -17.97 -5.07
C ILE A 414 18.40 -17.00 -3.98
N ALA A 415 17.51 -16.70 -3.03
CA ALA A 415 17.83 -15.81 -1.92
C ALA A 415 18.99 -16.36 -1.06
N ARG A 416 19.03 -17.67 -0.85
CA ARG A 416 20.14 -18.35 -0.14
C ARG A 416 21.43 -18.32 -0.92
N TRP A 417 21.36 -18.57 -2.24
CA TRP A 417 22.53 -18.53 -3.10
C TRP A 417 23.19 -17.13 -3.04
N PHE A 418 22.40 -16.07 -3.20
CA PHE A 418 22.94 -14.72 -3.09
C PHE A 418 23.49 -14.42 -1.69
N ALA A 419 22.83 -14.85 -0.63
CA ALA A 419 23.33 -14.65 0.73
C ALA A 419 24.68 -15.34 1.01
N GLU A 420 25.04 -16.36 0.22
CA GLU A 420 26.28 -17.11 0.35
C GLU A 420 27.42 -16.62 -0.58
N HIS A 421 27.09 -15.82 -1.63
CA HIS A 421 28.04 -15.41 -2.67
C HIS A 421 28.21 -13.89 -2.78
N ILE A 422 27.33 -13.09 -2.19
CA ILE A 422 27.44 -11.62 -2.17
C ILE A 422 28.31 -11.19 -0.99
N GLU A 423 29.29 -10.35 -1.28
CA GLU A 423 30.01 -9.63 -0.27
C GLU A 423 29.20 -8.41 0.23
N ARG A 424 29.60 -7.82 1.34
CA ARG A 424 28.91 -6.64 1.87
C ARG A 424 28.94 -5.53 0.83
N GLU A 425 27.82 -4.78 0.76
CA GLU A 425 27.62 -3.56 -0.02
C GLU A 425 27.55 -3.74 -1.55
N GLU A 426 27.82 -4.94 -2.06
CA GLU A 426 27.50 -5.31 -3.44
C GLU A 426 25.98 -5.47 -3.62
N ARG A 427 25.49 -5.29 -4.82
CA ARG A 427 24.08 -5.41 -5.14
C ARG A 427 23.82 -6.50 -6.16
N VAL A 428 22.61 -7.00 -6.14
CA VAL A 428 22.09 -7.90 -7.17
C VAL A 428 21.01 -7.20 -8.00
N TYR A 429 20.85 -7.64 -9.21
CA TYR A 429 19.70 -7.32 -10.01
C TYR A 429 18.82 -8.55 -10.15
N VAL A 430 17.65 -8.51 -9.56
CA VAL A 430 16.69 -9.62 -9.50
C VAL A 430 15.37 -9.16 -10.09
N THR A 431 14.72 -10.02 -10.85
CA THR A 431 13.42 -9.76 -11.48
C THR A 431 12.38 -10.78 -11.04
N GLY A 432 11.17 -10.61 -11.52
CA GLY A 432 10.08 -11.54 -11.28
C GLY A 432 9.71 -11.69 -9.82
N ASN A 433 9.25 -12.86 -9.49
CA ASN A 433 8.82 -13.20 -8.13
C ASN A 433 9.97 -13.18 -7.12
N ALA A 434 11.18 -13.54 -7.56
CA ALA A 434 12.37 -13.54 -6.72
C ALA A 434 12.66 -12.16 -6.10
N THR A 435 12.34 -11.05 -6.81
CA THR A 435 12.46 -9.66 -6.28
C THR A 435 11.69 -9.47 -4.98
N PHE A 436 10.49 -10.02 -4.88
CA PHE A 436 9.62 -9.86 -3.71
C PHE A 436 10.08 -10.70 -2.52
N TRP A 437 10.64 -11.88 -2.78
CA TRP A 437 11.04 -12.84 -1.76
C TRP A 437 12.45 -12.65 -1.22
N LEU A 438 13.36 -12.03 -2.00
CA LEU A 438 14.79 -11.95 -1.67
C LEU A 438 15.03 -11.46 -0.24
N ASN A 439 14.44 -10.31 0.12
CA ASN A 439 14.70 -9.67 1.40
C ASN A 439 13.84 -10.20 2.57
N LEU A 440 12.94 -11.16 2.31
CA LEU A 440 12.36 -11.95 3.38
C LEU A 440 13.36 -12.97 3.94
N PHE A 441 14.28 -13.48 3.09
CA PHE A 441 15.22 -14.56 3.43
C PHE A 441 16.68 -14.13 3.53
N SER A 442 17.05 -12.93 3.05
CA SER A 442 18.41 -12.41 3.05
C SER A 442 18.46 -10.91 3.29
N ASP A 443 19.66 -10.40 3.62
CA ASP A 443 19.97 -8.97 3.74
C ASP A 443 20.74 -8.43 2.51
N VAL A 444 20.68 -9.14 1.40
CA VAL A 444 21.33 -8.78 0.14
C VAL A 444 20.62 -7.56 -0.46
N ALA A 445 21.38 -6.53 -0.78
CA ALA A 445 20.86 -5.34 -1.44
C ALA A 445 20.52 -5.62 -2.91
N GLN A 446 19.42 -5.10 -3.40
CA GLN A 446 19.01 -5.23 -4.81
C GLN A 446 18.70 -3.85 -5.43
N VAL A 447 18.93 -3.72 -6.74
CA VAL A 447 18.60 -2.47 -7.46
C VAL A 447 17.09 -2.31 -7.61
N ARG A 448 16.36 -3.40 -7.79
CA ARG A 448 14.90 -3.43 -7.72
C ARG A 448 14.43 -3.56 -6.28
N GLY A 449 13.15 -3.58 -6.08
CA GLY A 449 12.50 -3.72 -4.77
C GLY A 449 11.04 -4.05 -4.94
N GLY A 450 10.31 -4.04 -3.85
CA GLY A 450 8.90 -4.42 -3.87
C GLY A 450 7.90 -3.26 -3.93
N LEU A 451 8.36 -2.00 -3.81
CA LEU A 451 7.50 -0.81 -3.66
C LEU A 451 8.12 0.39 -4.38
N ASP A 452 7.96 0.43 -5.69
CA ASP A 452 8.60 1.40 -6.59
C ASP A 452 8.31 2.88 -6.25
N GLN A 453 7.18 3.18 -5.61
CA GLN A 453 6.86 4.52 -5.11
C GLN A 453 7.83 5.04 -4.02
N SER A 454 8.68 4.18 -3.47
CA SER A 454 9.71 4.57 -2.49
C SER A 454 11.06 4.88 -3.14
N ALA A 455 11.23 4.59 -4.43
CA ALA A 455 12.45 4.83 -5.16
C ALA A 455 12.62 6.32 -5.47
N THR A 456 13.73 6.90 -5.02
CA THR A 456 14.04 8.33 -5.23
C THR A 456 15.19 8.57 -6.21
N ASN A 457 15.94 7.53 -6.58
CA ASN A 457 16.95 7.67 -7.61
C ASN A 457 16.30 7.92 -8.97
N PRO A 458 16.68 8.97 -9.72
CA PRO A 458 16.02 9.33 -10.97
C PRO A 458 16.26 8.34 -12.10
N TRP A 459 17.30 7.51 -12.02
CA TRP A 459 17.72 6.63 -13.11
C TRP A 459 17.39 5.15 -12.90
N TRP A 460 16.92 4.75 -11.71
CA TRP A 460 16.71 3.33 -11.44
C TRP A 460 15.67 2.66 -12.36
N GLU A 461 14.57 3.36 -12.69
CA GLU A 461 13.55 2.84 -13.62
C GLU A 461 14.11 2.69 -15.04
N HIS A 462 14.92 3.65 -15.46
CA HIS A 462 15.59 3.64 -16.76
C HIS A 462 16.60 2.51 -16.86
N ALA A 463 17.43 2.33 -15.85
CA ALA A 463 18.37 1.22 -15.74
C ALA A 463 17.61 -0.13 -15.77
N ALA A 464 16.58 -0.28 -14.95
CA ALA A 464 15.76 -1.48 -14.90
C ALA A 464 15.10 -1.79 -16.25
N TYR A 465 14.60 -0.78 -16.97
CA TYR A 465 14.03 -0.95 -18.30
C TYR A 465 15.07 -1.46 -19.30
N GLN A 466 16.27 -0.86 -19.35
CA GLN A 466 17.34 -1.32 -20.26
C GLN A 466 17.82 -2.73 -19.94
N ILE A 467 17.90 -3.08 -18.66
CA ILE A 467 18.27 -4.42 -18.23
C ILE A 467 17.18 -5.45 -18.61
N ASN A 468 15.91 -5.14 -18.41
CA ASN A 468 14.81 -6.08 -18.67
C ASN A 468 14.41 -6.13 -20.14
N THR A 469 14.15 -4.96 -20.75
CA THR A 469 13.44 -4.84 -22.02
C THR A 469 14.36 -4.40 -23.17
N GLY A 470 15.40 -3.63 -22.88
CA GLY A 470 16.36 -3.16 -23.88
C GLY A 470 17.08 -4.34 -24.57
N GLU A 471 17.42 -4.17 -25.85
CA GLU A 471 18.07 -5.19 -26.68
C GLU A 471 19.59 -5.23 -26.49
N ASP A 472 20.23 -4.09 -26.15
CA ASP A 472 21.69 -3.97 -26.00
C ASP A 472 22.17 -4.51 -24.65
N GLY A 473 22.77 -5.70 -24.66
CA GLY A 473 23.35 -6.32 -23.47
C GLY A 473 24.51 -5.52 -22.88
N SER A 474 25.33 -4.88 -23.73
CA SER A 474 26.46 -4.07 -23.22
C SER A 474 25.98 -2.80 -22.52
N LEU A 475 24.92 -2.16 -22.99
CA LEU A 475 24.29 -1.04 -22.29
C LEU A 475 23.67 -1.50 -20.96
N ALA A 476 23.04 -2.67 -20.93
CA ALA A 476 22.51 -3.24 -19.69
C ALA A 476 23.61 -3.50 -18.65
N VAL A 477 24.78 -3.96 -19.08
CA VAL A 477 25.96 -4.16 -18.22
C VAL A 477 26.51 -2.83 -17.69
N LEU A 478 26.55 -1.77 -18.51
CA LEU A 478 26.96 -0.43 -18.04
C LEU A 478 26.03 0.09 -16.96
N TRP A 479 24.70 -0.02 -17.14
CA TRP A 479 23.73 0.34 -16.10
C TRP A 479 23.93 -0.48 -14.82
N ALA A 480 24.23 -1.77 -14.93
CA ALA A 480 24.53 -2.59 -13.77
C ALA A 480 25.76 -2.12 -13.02
N LYS A 481 26.88 -1.86 -13.75
CA LYS A 481 28.12 -1.32 -13.18
C LYS A 481 27.86 0.03 -12.47
N ALA A 482 27.06 0.92 -13.06
CA ALA A 482 26.70 2.20 -12.45
C ALA A 482 26.00 2.03 -11.10
N PHE A 483 25.11 1.05 -10.97
CA PHE A 483 24.40 0.72 -9.73
C PHE A 483 25.14 -0.25 -8.80
N ASN A 484 26.41 -0.59 -9.06
CA ASN A 484 27.20 -1.54 -8.28
C ASN A 484 26.58 -2.93 -8.20
N VAL A 485 26.04 -3.44 -9.32
CA VAL A 485 25.45 -4.77 -9.42
C VAL A 485 26.52 -5.80 -9.72
N ARG A 486 26.70 -6.75 -8.79
CA ARG A 486 27.62 -7.89 -8.96
C ARG A 486 27.02 -9.04 -9.75
N TYR A 487 25.73 -9.32 -9.54
CA TYR A 487 25.08 -10.46 -10.18
C TYR A 487 23.72 -10.08 -10.76
N PHE A 488 23.43 -10.63 -11.96
CA PHE A 488 22.10 -10.64 -12.56
C PHE A 488 21.42 -11.98 -12.38
N LEU A 489 20.20 -12.03 -11.89
CA LEU A 489 19.32 -13.17 -12.08
C LEU A 489 18.52 -12.97 -13.37
N VAL A 490 18.76 -13.83 -14.37
CA VAL A 490 18.06 -13.80 -15.65
C VAL A 490 17.15 -15.02 -15.75
N ASN A 491 15.86 -14.76 -15.99
CA ASN A 491 14.84 -15.79 -16.18
C ASN A 491 14.62 -15.99 -17.68
N TYR A 492 14.81 -17.23 -18.12
CA TYR A 492 14.51 -17.67 -19.49
C TYR A 492 13.08 -18.25 -19.55
N PRO A 493 12.49 -18.46 -20.73
CA PRO A 493 11.11 -18.97 -20.86
C PRO A 493 10.85 -20.31 -20.15
N GLU A 494 11.89 -21.11 -19.91
CA GLU A 494 11.81 -22.38 -19.17
C GLU A 494 11.81 -22.22 -17.64
N SER A 495 11.98 -20.98 -17.17
CA SER A 495 11.95 -20.68 -15.74
C SER A 495 10.60 -21.03 -15.11
N SER A 496 10.64 -21.45 -13.85
CA SER A 496 9.44 -21.61 -13.03
C SER A 496 8.92 -20.30 -12.43
N ASP A 497 9.60 -19.17 -12.65
CA ASP A 497 9.12 -17.86 -12.23
C ASP A 497 7.85 -17.52 -13.04
N PRO A 498 6.74 -17.13 -12.37
CA PRO A 498 5.50 -16.79 -13.05
C PRO A 498 5.53 -15.45 -13.80
N PHE A 499 6.60 -14.67 -13.63
CA PHE A 499 6.80 -13.39 -14.31
C PHE A 499 7.90 -13.51 -15.35
N ASP A 500 7.61 -13.10 -16.58
CA ASP A 500 8.52 -13.08 -17.71
C ASP A 500 8.98 -11.64 -17.96
N ASP A 501 9.90 -11.18 -17.11
CA ASP A 501 10.32 -9.76 -17.12
C ASP A 501 11.37 -9.46 -18.21
N TYR A 502 12.13 -10.45 -18.68
CA TYR A 502 13.14 -10.24 -19.71
C TYR A 502 12.60 -10.42 -21.13
N ALA A 503 12.61 -9.35 -21.92
CA ALA A 503 12.26 -9.44 -23.34
C ALA A 503 13.35 -10.13 -24.17
N HIS A 504 14.62 -9.96 -23.80
CA HIS A 504 15.79 -10.46 -24.52
C HIS A 504 16.82 -11.09 -23.56
N PRO A 505 16.51 -12.23 -22.89
CA PRO A 505 17.41 -12.83 -21.91
C PRO A 505 18.76 -13.27 -22.53
N GLN A 506 18.76 -13.64 -23.81
CA GLN A 506 19.95 -14.11 -24.54
C GLN A 506 21.03 -13.03 -24.73
N LYS A 507 20.71 -11.74 -24.53
CA LYS A 507 21.64 -10.61 -24.72
C LYS A 507 22.87 -10.67 -23.81
N PHE A 508 22.82 -11.46 -22.74
CA PHE A 508 23.93 -11.64 -21.81
C PHE A 508 24.84 -12.82 -22.15
N GLU A 509 24.41 -13.72 -23.07
CA GLU A 509 25.18 -14.88 -23.47
C GLU A 509 26.46 -14.49 -24.22
N GLY A 510 27.60 -15.01 -23.79
CA GLY A 510 28.91 -14.66 -24.36
C GLY A 510 29.42 -13.26 -23.95
N LEU A 511 28.59 -12.44 -23.25
CA LEU A 511 28.95 -11.14 -22.71
C LEU A 511 29.34 -11.24 -21.24
N LEU A 512 28.62 -12.06 -20.49
CA LEU A 512 28.85 -12.29 -19.05
C LEU A 512 29.08 -13.78 -18.76
N GLU A 513 29.76 -14.05 -17.66
CA GLU A 513 30.02 -15.42 -17.21
C GLU A 513 28.83 -15.96 -16.40
N PRO A 514 28.23 -17.11 -16.78
CA PRO A 514 27.20 -17.77 -15.98
C PRO A 514 27.84 -18.50 -14.80
N VAL A 515 27.48 -18.10 -13.58
CA VAL A 515 27.99 -18.71 -12.33
C VAL A 515 27.02 -19.70 -11.69
N TYR A 516 25.74 -19.65 -12.11
CA TYR A 516 24.69 -20.56 -11.68
C TYR A 516 23.70 -20.78 -12.81
N ALA A 517 23.23 -21.99 -13.01
CA ALA A 517 22.18 -22.31 -13.97
C ALA A 517 21.31 -23.45 -13.47
N LYS A 518 19.99 -23.23 -13.40
CA LYS A 518 19.03 -24.28 -13.01
C LYS A 518 17.64 -23.94 -13.57
N THR A 519 17.09 -24.87 -14.36
CA THR A 519 15.69 -24.82 -14.82
C THR A 519 15.30 -23.44 -15.38
N GLY A 520 16.03 -22.94 -16.40
CA GLY A 520 15.76 -21.67 -17.05
C GLY A 520 16.10 -20.42 -16.21
N ASN A 521 16.74 -20.58 -15.06
CA ASN A 521 17.23 -19.48 -14.22
C ASN A 521 18.75 -19.47 -14.27
N VAL A 522 19.34 -18.37 -14.72
CA VAL A 522 20.79 -18.23 -14.84
C VAL A 522 21.22 -16.98 -14.04
N ILE A 523 22.25 -17.14 -13.23
CA ILE A 523 22.92 -16.01 -12.59
C ILE A 523 24.19 -15.74 -13.35
N PHE A 524 24.31 -14.51 -13.86
CA PHE A 524 25.51 -14.00 -14.51
C PHE A 524 26.28 -13.08 -13.57
N GLU A 525 27.62 -13.18 -13.63
CA GLU A 525 28.49 -12.28 -12.91
C GLU A 525 28.84 -11.05 -13.77
N VAL A 526 28.72 -9.86 -13.17
CA VAL A 526 29.13 -8.60 -13.77
C VAL A 526 30.54 -8.29 -13.32
N PRO A 527 31.50 -8.07 -14.24
CA PRO A 527 32.85 -7.70 -13.85
C PRO A 527 32.86 -6.29 -13.28
N LEU A 528 32.87 -6.19 -11.94
CA LEU A 528 33.09 -4.94 -11.22
C LEU A 528 34.59 -4.77 -10.95
N THR A 529 35.13 -3.60 -11.20
CA THR A 529 36.45 -3.20 -10.71
C THR A 529 36.37 -2.79 -9.24
N PRO A 530 37.47 -2.82 -8.50
CA PRO A 530 37.47 -2.74 -7.04
C PRO A 530 36.89 -1.49 -6.43
N ALA A 531 36.64 -0.42 -7.17
CA ALA A 531 35.97 0.77 -6.63
C ALA A 531 34.50 0.44 -6.27
N ASP A 532 34.35 -0.13 -5.12
CA ASP A 532 33.09 -0.59 -4.54
C ASP A 532 32.04 0.53 -4.31
N LEU A 533 31.31 0.44 -3.22
CA LEU A 533 30.30 1.44 -2.84
C LEU A 533 30.91 2.85 -2.69
N VAL A 534 32.15 2.96 -2.25
CA VAL A 534 32.86 4.22 -1.99
C VAL A 534 34.19 4.27 -2.74
N GLY A 535 34.32 5.21 -3.66
CA GLY A 535 35.52 5.44 -4.46
C GLY A 535 36.03 6.89 -4.38
N ILE A 536 37.31 7.08 -4.64
CA ILE A 536 37.94 8.40 -4.78
C ILE A 536 38.16 8.66 -6.26
N VAL A 537 37.61 9.75 -6.76
CA VAL A 537 37.64 10.12 -8.18
C VAL A 537 38.19 11.53 -8.37
N ASP A 538 38.72 11.80 -9.57
CA ASP A 538 39.14 13.13 -9.96
C ASP A 538 37.96 14.08 -10.09
N LEU A 539 37.94 15.17 -9.35
CA LEU A 539 36.85 16.13 -9.29
C LEU A 539 36.67 16.90 -10.60
N ALA A 540 37.79 17.21 -11.30
CA ALA A 540 37.73 17.92 -12.57
C ALA A 540 37.10 17.04 -13.66
N GLN A 541 37.50 15.78 -13.72
CA GLN A 541 36.88 14.81 -14.61
C GLN A 541 35.42 14.59 -14.28
N LEU A 542 35.04 14.40 -13.00
CA LEU A 542 33.65 14.25 -12.56
C LEU A 542 32.76 15.44 -12.98
N ARG A 543 33.30 16.67 -12.89
CA ARG A 543 32.59 17.88 -13.31
C ARG A 543 32.53 18.06 -14.83
N ALA A 544 33.47 17.47 -15.56
CA ALA A 544 33.52 17.48 -17.02
C ALA A 544 32.69 16.37 -17.67
N LEU A 545 32.15 15.43 -16.88
CA LEU A 545 31.29 14.39 -17.42
C LEU A 545 30.12 15.00 -18.20
N PRO A 546 29.80 14.46 -19.41
CA PRO A 546 28.62 14.86 -20.13
C PRO A 546 27.37 14.52 -19.30
N SER A 547 26.35 15.34 -19.40
CA SER A 547 25.04 15.01 -18.82
C SER A 547 24.44 13.84 -19.58
N ILE A 548 23.98 12.84 -18.84
CA ILE A 548 23.24 11.70 -19.44
C ILE A 548 21.87 12.21 -19.91
N GLU A 549 21.64 12.24 -21.22
CA GLU A 549 20.44 12.82 -21.81
C GLU A 549 19.23 11.86 -21.70
N ASN A 550 19.48 10.56 -21.86
CA ASN A 550 18.45 9.52 -21.79
C ASN A 550 19.08 8.14 -21.48
N ALA A 551 18.24 7.14 -21.26
CA ALA A 551 18.67 5.79 -20.89
C ALA A 551 19.48 5.03 -21.97
N LEU A 552 19.52 5.53 -23.21
CA LEU A 552 20.24 4.93 -24.34
C LEU A 552 21.59 5.66 -24.57
N ASP A 553 21.91 6.68 -23.81
CA ASP A 553 23.16 7.47 -23.90
C ASP A 553 24.34 6.65 -23.38
N LYS A 554 24.79 5.72 -24.25
CA LYS A 554 25.85 4.76 -23.91
C LYS A 554 27.20 5.42 -23.74
N ASP A 555 27.50 6.47 -24.51
CA ASP A 555 28.80 7.13 -24.48
C ASP A 555 28.99 7.91 -23.18
N SER A 556 27.97 8.67 -22.75
CA SER A 556 28.00 9.38 -21.46
C SER A 556 28.04 8.43 -20.28
N LEU A 557 27.30 7.30 -20.36
CA LEU A 557 27.32 6.27 -19.33
C LEU A 557 28.66 5.56 -19.26
N GLN A 558 29.28 5.27 -20.41
CA GLN A 558 30.62 4.67 -20.48
C GLN A 558 31.66 5.62 -19.85
N ALA A 559 31.62 6.92 -20.20
CA ALA A 559 32.53 7.91 -19.58
C ALA A 559 32.40 7.99 -18.06
N TYR A 560 31.16 7.83 -17.55
CA TYR A 560 30.92 7.73 -16.11
C TYR A 560 31.56 6.46 -15.51
N ILE A 561 31.41 5.31 -16.18
CA ILE A 561 32.00 4.05 -15.70
C ILE A 561 33.51 4.10 -15.76
N ASP A 562 34.11 4.65 -16.84
CA ASP A 562 35.55 4.82 -16.96
C ASP A 562 36.12 5.65 -15.79
N LEU A 563 35.47 6.76 -15.44
CA LEU A 563 35.84 7.58 -14.27
C LEU A 563 35.78 6.76 -12.96
N VAL A 564 34.75 5.93 -12.77
CA VAL A 564 34.62 5.08 -11.58
C VAL A 564 35.70 4.02 -11.53
N GLU A 565 35.99 3.38 -12.68
CA GLU A 565 36.99 2.32 -12.81
C GLU A 565 38.44 2.82 -12.73
N GLU A 566 38.70 4.06 -13.15
CA GLU A 566 40.00 4.77 -12.96
C GLU A 566 40.20 5.27 -11.52
N GLY A 567 39.12 5.37 -10.76
CA GLY A 567 39.13 5.76 -9.37
C GLY A 567 39.89 4.77 -8.49
N ARG A 568 40.25 5.21 -7.29
CA ARG A 568 40.86 4.36 -6.28
C ARG A 568 39.93 4.13 -5.10
N GLU A 569 40.09 3.00 -4.43
CA GLU A 569 39.28 2.64 -3.27
C GLU A 569 39.49 3.63 -2.10
N ALA A 570 38.39 3.90 -1.38
CA ALA A 570 38.41 4.48 -0.06
C ALA A 570 38.10 3.37 0.97
N PHE A 571 38.82 3.42 2.10
CA PHE A 571 38.45 2.51 3.19
C PHE A 571 37.20 3.04 3.90
N TYR A 572 36.21 2.18 4.11
CA TYR A 572 34.99 2.56 4.81
C TYR A 572 34.45 1.45 5.69
N THR A 573 33.66 1.82 6.68
CA THR A 573 32.91 0.88 7.55
C THR A 573 31.46 1.32 7.67
N VAL A 574 30.54 0.36 7.58
CA VAL A 574 29.12 0.61 7.78
C VAL A 574 28.78 0.29 9.25
N ASP A 575 28.68 1.32 10.07
CA ASP A 575 28.37 1.18 11.51
C ASP A 575 26.90 0.82 11.72
N SER A 576 26.04 1.38 10.91
CA SER A 576 24.60 1.12 10.94
C SER A 576 23.98 1.47 9.59
N ILE A 577 22.70 1.10 9.39
CA ILE A 577 21.95 1.47 8.19
C ILE A 577 21.91 3.00 7.93
N ASN A 578 22.11 3.80 8.98
CA ASN A 578 22.07 5.26 8.91
C ASN A 578 23.46 5.92 8.99
N ARG A 579 24.54 5.13 9.12
CA ARG A 579 25.88 5.69 9.35
C ARG A 579 26.98 4.89 8.68
N VAL A 580 27.79 5.59 7.90
CA VAL A 580 28.99 5.09 7.23
C VAL A 580 30.18 5.96 7.64
N ASN A 581 31.27 5.36 8.07
CA ASN A 581 32.54 6.05 8.30
C ASN A 581 33.45 5.79 7.11
N ILE A 582 34.10 6.84 6.60
CA ILE A 582 34.96 6.79 5.41
C ILE A 582 36.33 7.38 5.77
N TYR A 583 37.37 6.62 5.48
CA TYR A 583 38.75 7.01 5.71
C TYR A 583 39.46 7.19 4.36
N ALA A 584 39.89 8.38 4.05
CA ALA A 584 40.47 8.71 2.75
C ALA A 584 41.58 9.73 2.81
N GLY A 585 42.72 9.41 2.21
CA GLY A 585 43.76 10.40 1.89
C GLY A 585 43.43 11.01 0.52
N LEU A 586 43.18 12.30 0.46
CA LEU A 586 42.73 13.00 -0.75
C LEU A 586 43.76 14.01 -1.23
N GLY A 587 43.93 14.09 -2.56
CA GLY A 587 44.55 15.23 -3.25
C GLY A 587 43.65 16.46 -3.27
N GLY A 588 44.19 17.62 -3.68
CA GLY A 588 43.41 18.86 -3.72
C GLY A 588 42.25 18.84 -4.73
N ASP A 589 42.37 18.04 -5.76
CA ASP A 589 41.42 17.92 -6.88
C ASP A 589 40.65 16.60 -6.86
N GLU A 590 40.52 15.95 -5.71
CA GLU A 590 39.81 14.69 -5.57
C GLU A 590 38.52 14.85 -4.79
N ALA A 591 37.54 13.97 -5.09
CA ALA A 591 36.27 13.87 -4.40
C ALA A 591 35.97 12.41 -4.04
N ILE A 592 35.08 12.18 -3.08
CA ILE A 592 34.59 10.86 -2.72
C ILE A 592 33.24 10.66 -3.39
N LEU A 593 33.14 9.64 -4.25
CA LEU A 593 31.92 9.19 -4.87
C LEU A 593 31.37 8.01 -4.06
N ILE A 594 30.09 8.08 -3.71
CA ILE A 594 29.40 7.04 -2.95
C ILE A 594 28.19 6.60 -3.76
N ARG A 595 28.20 5.36 -4.28
CA ARG A 595 27.13 4.82 -5.14
C ARG A 595 25.86 4.44 -4.34
N MET A 596 25.44 5.34 -3.45
CA MET A 596 24.14 5.31 -2.77
C MET A 596 23.31 6.51 -3.22
N THR A 597 22.00 6.31 -3.35
CA THR A 597 21.06 7.36 -3.78
C THR A 597 21.16 8.58 -2.86
N TYR A 598 21.33 9.77 -3.45
CA TYR A 598 21.35 11.02 -2.70
C TYR A 598 19.98 11.31 -2.07
N ASP A 599 20.02 11.74 -0.82
CA ASP A 599 18.86 12.27 -0.10
C ASP A 599 19.30 13.46 0.78
N PRO A 600 18.48 14.53 0.89
CA PRO A 600 18.79 15.68 1.75
C PRO A 600 18.95 15.34 3.24
N GLY A 601 18.54 14.16 3.68
CA GLY A 601 18.76 13.67 5.04
C GLY A 601 20.22 13.26 5.32
N TRP A 602 21.04 12.99 4.28
CA TRP A 602 22.43 12.66 4.44
C TRP A 602 23.27 13.93 4.76
N THR A 603 24.18 13.79 5.68
CA THR A 603 25.17 14.81 6.04
C THR A 603 26.55 14.17 6.17
N ALA A 604 27.57 14.83 5.61
CA ALA A 604 28.96 14.42 5.74
C ALA A 604 29.70 15.40 6.67
N SER A 605 30.52 14.89 7.58
CA SER A 605 31.31 15.70 8.49
C SER A 605 32.66 15.06 8.82
N THR A 606 33.68 15.89 9.05
CA THR A 606 35.01 15.50 9.56
C THR A 606 35.38 16.45 10.70
N ASP A 607 35.88 15.95 11.82
CA ASP A 607 36.22 16.71 13.02
C ASP A 607 35.14 17.73 13.46
N GLY A 608 33.86 17.34 13.31
CA GLY A 608 32.72 18.22 13.63
C GLY A 608 32.41 19.30 12.61
N ARG A 609 33.20 19.43 11.51
CA ARG A 609 32.96 20.35 10.41
C ARG A 609 32.15 19.66 9.31
N ARG A 610 31.07 20.29 8.84
CA ARG A 610 30.31 19.79 7.69
C ARG A 610 31.09 19.91 6.40
N LEU A 611 31.02 18.85 5.59
CA LEU A 611 31.57 18.82 4.24
C LEU A 611 30.43 19.02 3.22
N PRO A 612 30.71 19.64 2.05
CA PRO A 612 29.78 19.71 0.95
C PRO A 612 29.41 18.30 0.46
N LEU A 613 28.11 18.02 0.38
CA LEU A 613 27.54 16.81 -0.13
C LEU A 613 26.50 17.15 -1.19
N ARG A 614 26.63 16.56 -2.38
CA ARG A 614 25.71 16.82 -3.50
C ARG A 614 25.42 15.54 -4.31
N PRO A 615 24.36 15.51 -5.14
CA PRO A 615 24.18 14.42 -6.11
C PRO A 615 25.19 14.53 -7.27
N ASP A 616 25.58 13.39 -7.81
CA ASP A 616 26.26 13.24 -9.09
C ASP A 616 25.23 13.18 -10.26
N PRO A 617 25.68 13.03 -11.54
CA PRO A 617 24.79 12.91 -12.69
C PRO A 617 23.79 11.74 -12.64
N LEU A 618 24.11 10.66 -11.92
CA LEU A 618 23.23 9.49 -11.73
C LEU A 618 22.38 9.55 -10.44
N GLY A 619 22.47 10.66 -9.68
CA GLY A 619 21.73 10.80 -8.44
C GLY A 619 22.37 10.08 -7.25
N PHE A 620 23.65 9.71 -7.34
CA PHE A 620 24.43 9.20 -6.22
C PHE A 620 25.12 10.34 -5.45
N MET A 621 25.83 10.03 -4.38
CA MET A 621 26.40 11.05 -3.49
C MET A 621 27.85 11.36 -3.82
N VAL A 622 28.21 12.65 -3.76
CA VAL A 622 29.59 13.13 -3.88
C VAL A 622 29.91 14.00 -2.70
N ILE A 623 31.04 13.73 -2.01
CA ILE A 623 31.61 14.58 -0.97
C ILE A 623 32.82 15.29 -1.55
N GLU A 624 32.86 16.63 -1.38
CA GLU A 624 33.94 17.53 -1.85
C GLU A 624 34.64 18.19 -0.65
N PRO A 625 35.70 17.60 -0.09
CA PRO A 625 36.41 18.22 1.05
C PRO A 625 37.12 19.56 0.72
N GLY A 626 37.54 19.73 -0.55
CA GLY A 626 38.09 21.01 -1.07
C GLY A 626 39.54 21.30 -0.74
N SER A 627 40.27 20.37 -0.11
CA SER A 627 41.71 20.46 0.16
C SER A 627 42.32 19.08 0.26
N ALA A 628 43.63 19.00 0.01
CA ALA A 628 44.39 17.79 0.23
C ALA A 628 44.50 17.47 1.73
N GLY A 629 44.48 16.21 2.10
CA GLY A 629 44.63 15.76 3.49
C GLY A 629 44.09 14.37 3.75
N GLU A 630 44.36 13.91 4.97
CA GLU A 630 43.73 12.68 5.50
C GLU A 630 42.41 13.06 6.15
N TYR A 631 41.36 12.32 5.81
CA TYR A 631 39.99 12.58 6.27
C TYR A 631 39.39 11.34 6.95
N ASP A 632 38.82 11.58 8.13
CA ASP A 632 37.91 10.67 8.81
C ASP A 632 36.52 11.28 8.72
N ILE A 633 35.71 10.75 7.79
CA ILE A 633 34.42 11.32 7.44
C ILE A 633 33.33 10.47 8.00
N ILE A 634 32.43 11.11 8.75
CA ILE A 634 31.18 10.52 9.20
C ILE A 634 30.06 10.94 8.23
N LEU A 635 29.51 9.98 7.52
CA LEU A 635 28.31 10.15 6.70
C LEU A 635 27.12 9.61 7.47
N GLU A 636 26.16 10.48 7.81
CA GLU A 636 25.01 10.10 8.65
C GLU A 636 23.70 10.57 8.04
N HIS A 637 22.70 9.68 8.03
CA HIS A 637 21.34 9.98 7.58
C HIS A 637 20.44 10.31 8.78
N GLY A 638 19.90 11.52 8.78
CA GLY A 638 19.00 12.03 9.80
C GLY A 638 17.61 12.38 9.27
N ARG A 639 16.79 12.87 10.19
CA ARG A 639 15.45 13.36 9.84
C ARG A 639 15.54 14.75 9.21
N VAL A 640 14.71 14.98 8.18
CA VAL A 640 14.58 16.28 7.52
C VAL A 640 13.53 17.16 8.22
N TRP A 641 13.54 18.47 7.93
CA TRP A 641 12.72 19.45 8.62
C TRP A 641 11.19 19.20 8.53
N ASP A 642 10.72 18.66 7.41
CA ASP A 642 9.30 18.42 7.19
C ASP A 642 8.79 17.19 7.94
N GLU A 643 9.64 16.22 8.28
CA GLU A 643 9.31 15.18 9.23
C GLU A 643 9.04 15.78 10.63
N TRP A 644 9.91 16.69 11.09
CA TRP A 644 9.71 17.39 12.36
C TRP A 644 8.45 18.23 12.36
N LEU A 645 8.11 18.88 11.24
CA LEU A 645 6.84 19.57 11.08
C LEU A 645 5.66 18.60 11.21
N GLY A 646 5.72 17.44 10.54
CA GLY A 646 4.69 16.40 10.63
C GLY A 646 4.50 15.89 12.06
N TYR A 647 5.59 15.59 12.78
CA TYR A 647 5.54 15.21 14.20
C TYR A 647 4.94 16.31 15.08
N SER A 648 5.30 17.56 14.83
CA SER A 648 4.78 18.71 15.57
C SER A 648 3.26 18.86 15.38
N ILE A 649 2.78 18.77 14.15
CA ILE A 649 1.35 18.83 13.83
C ILE A 649 0.60 17.68 14.55
N THR A 650 1.13 16.47 14.50
CA THR A 650 0.50 15.32 15.15
C THR A 650 0.54 15.46 16.67
N GLY A 651 1.64 15.89 17.25
CA GLY A 651 1.77 16.14 18.69
C GLY A 651 0.78 17.20 19.18
N LEU A 652 0.69 18.34 18.49
CA LEU A 652 -0.28 19.38 18.81
C LEU A 652 -1.72 18.91 18.68
N THR A 653 -2.03 18.09 17.69
CA THR A 653 -3.37 17.49 17.50
C THR A 653 -3.72 16.57 18.67
N ILE A 654 -2.81 15.70 19.09
CA ILE A 654 -2.98 14.78 20.22
C ILE A 654 -3.16 15.59 21.52
N LEU A 655 -2.33 16.60 21.76
CA LEU A 655 -2.44 17.48 22.93
C LEU A 655 -3.80 18.22 22.95
N GLY A 656 -4.27 18.71 21.78
CA GLY A 656 -5.57 19.31 21.63
C GLY A 656 -6.71 18.35 21.97
N ILE A 657 -6.64 17.09 21.54
CA ILE A 657 -7.60 16.03 21.87
C ILE A 657 -7.63 15.78 23.37
N ILE A 658 -6.46 15.62 24.00
CA ILE A 658 -6.33 15.40 25.46
C ILE A 658 -6.90 16.60 26.23
N GLY A 659 -6.50 17.82 25.86
CA GLY A 659 -7.01 19.05 26.49
C GLY A 659 -8.52 19.18 26.41
N TYR A 660 -9.11 18.85 25.27
CA TYR A 660 -10.57 18.81 25.11
C TYR A 660 -11.21 17.75 26.01
N ALA A 661 -10.66 16.53 26.06
CA ALA A 661 -11.19 15.45 26.89
C ALA A 661 -11.15 15.80 28.38
N VAL A 662 -10.06 16.39 28.87
CA VAL A 662 -9.89 16.85 30.24
C VAL A 662 -10.92 17.93 30.56
N ARG A 663 -11.07 18.96 29.71
CA ARG A 663 -12.06 20.03 29.90
C ARG A 663 -13.50 19.50 29.91
N ALA A 664 -13.82 18.54 29.06
CA ALA A 664 -15.13 17.90 29.04
C ALA A 664 -15.42 17.12 30.32
N SER A 665 -14.41 16.41 30.88
CA SER A 665 -14.52 15.68 32.15
C SER A 665 -14.74 16.62 33.34
N PHE A 666 -14.04 17.76 33.41
CA PHE A 666 -14.24 18.76 34.44
C PHE A 666 -15.66 19.36 34.40
N ARG A 667 -16.18 19.72 33.23
CA ARG A 667 -17.53 20.21 33.06
C ARG A 667 -18.60 19.21 33.49
N HIS A 668 -18.36 17.93 33.26
CA HIS A 668 -19.27 16.86 33.69
C HIS A 668 -19.29 16.74 35.23
N LEU A 669 -18.11 16.81 35.86
CA LEU A 669 -17.98 16.78 37.33
C LEU A 669 -18.62 18.00 37.99
N GLU A 670 -18.45 19.20 37.44
CA GLU A 670 -19.12 20.41 37.94
C GLU A 670 -20.65 20.33 37.78
N GLY A 671 -21.13 19.79 36.67
CA GLY A 671 -22.55 19.56 36.43
C GLY A 671 -23.19 18.56 37.39
N SER A 672 -22.47 17.47 37.74
CA SER A 672 -22.94 16.48 38.72
C SER A 672 -22.95 17.07 40.14
N ARG A 673 -21.93 17.82 40.56
CA ARG A 673 -21.88 18.53 41.86
C ARG A 673 -22.96 19.56 42.01
N ARG A 674 -23.33 20.29 40.95
CA ARG A 674 -24.46 21.24 40.97
C ARG A 674 -25.80 20.52 41.13
N ARG A 675 -26.01 19.36 40.53
CA ARG A 675 -27.23 18.53 40.69
C ARG A 675 -27.37 17.95 42.10
N GLU A 676 -26.28 17.51 42.68
CA GLU A 676 -26.26 16.99 44.07
C GLU A 676 -26.55 18.11 45.08
N ARG A 677 -26.05 19.33 44.88
CA ARG A 677 -26.34 20.47 45.75
C ARG A 677 -27.75 21.06 45.53
N GLY A 678 -28.34 20.93 44.34
CA GLY A 678 -29.73 21.38 44.08
C GLY A 678 -30.80 20.41 44.57
N GLY A 679 -30.47 19.12 44.74
CA GLY A 679 -31.39 18.12 45.30
C GLY A 679 -31.40 18.02 46.81
N GLN A 680 -30.63 18.83 47.51
CA GLN A 680 -30.66 18.96 49.00
C GLN A 680 -31.47 20.18 49.51
N VAL A 681 -32.13 20.90 48.61
CA VAL A 681 -32.91 22.13 48.92
C VAL A 681 -34.42 21.92 48.67
N GLU A 682 -34.87 20.74 48.29
CA GLU A 682 -36.26 20.29 48.35
C GLU A 682 -36.35 19.18 49.39
#